data_9d0ab69aa54a95fbe32c5ade6c73ebcb
#
_entry.id   9d0ab69aa54a95fbe32c5ade6c73ebcb
#
_cell.length_a   1.000
_cell.length_b   1.000
_cell.length_c   1.000
_cell.angle_alpha   90.00
_cell.angle_beta   90.00
_cell.angle_gamma   90.00
#
_symmetry.space_group_name_H-M   'P 1'
#
loop_
_entity.id
_entity.type
_entity.pdbx_description
1 polymer ?
#
loop_
_entity_poly.entity_id
_entity_poly.type
_entity_poly.pdbx_seq_one_letter_code
_entity_poly.pdbx_strand_id
1 'polypeptide(L)'
;MAATTEPVSGVRQLSCQVNGEQVQLDLPHEDGLTLLDVLRDFLGITSPKNGCQPQAQCGCCTVLMDGKPVLSCALAPAKAEGKSITTLEGLDEDHRQQIADSFVRCGGVQCGFCIPGMAMRGVGLCDKNPSPSRDEIATALKPHLCRCTGYAQIVDSIDQYAKLRLGEPMPEPSAADKSGRIGTDLPRYTGHDAVLGDRKFIDDMTVPNMLYGAVRLTDHPRAKVLRIDATRAKALAGVHLVVTAADVPGERYVGLIEKDWPVYVAIGEETRCSGDIIASVVADTQRLARKAAELIDIEYEVLEPVTDPHKALEPGAPLIHPKRGTNLLSKSKLKRGDIDEAFKRSAHIIEDTYHTQRIEHLFLEPEACIAVPVDDVSLTFDELREAWKHNGHLTAGFPLKATPNGERRMFIYTQGQGVFDDQRQCASVLGIDRSRVQTELVSNGGAFGGKEDMSIQAQTALMAWLVGRPVKVTLTRLESFQIHPKRHPVELSYKIGCDAEGRITAVQARIIGDKGAYASVGAKVLERAGGHCTGPYRVPAIDMESLAVYTNNPPCGAMRGFGANQAAFAIENLLDRLADKVGIDAYDIRDRNILELGEAFATGQILDKPFGLRATLEACKDVYKSSKYAGIACGIKNCGIGNGMPDIGKSALHIIDADTIHIHTGFTEMGQGLFTLCIQFAVEATDLPAEVFKKVSTDTKFQLDCGQTTASRATVLAGNSIAEAGKQLKAEFAKGKTLADLIGQTFIGEWSCTYTSKLGYDLDKPGGPKTHLSYGFATQVAILDDDGRLVKMVAAHDVGRVLNPTQLKGQMYGSLHMGIGYALTEDFEAVDGVILAKKMNDCGVLRSHQMPEMELIFIEAQDPECPHGARGVGEIGLVPTAPCINGALYKYDGVVRNRLPMKDSPAALAITKPNVKRK
;
A
#
# COMPACT_ATOMS: atom_id res chain seq x y z
N MET A 1 42.94 8.22 35.54
CA MET A 1 42.57 9.60 35.26
C MET A 1 41.19 9.54 34.66
N ALA A 2 40.17 9.86 35.44
CA ALA A 2 38.81 9.86 35.02
C ALA A 2 38.53 11.20 34.29
N ALA A 3 38.20 11.11 33.03
CA ALA A 3 37.72 12.27 32.28
C ALA A 3 36.26 12.56 32.71
N THR A 4 36.08 13.57 33.49
CA THR A 4 34.77 14.18 33.76
C THR A 4 34.31 14.88 32.48
N THR A 5 33.35 14.26 31.77
CA THR A 5 32.61 14.98 30.73
C THR A 5 31.53 15.82 31.40
N GLU A 6 31.76 17.11 31.51
CA GLU A 6 30.74 18.09 31.82
C GLU A 6 29.65 18.04 30.73
N PRO A 7 28.34 18.21 31.06
CA PRO A 7 27.31 18.33 30.07
C PRO A 7 27.52 19.64 29.30
N VAL A 8 27.76 19.54 28.00
CA VAL A 8 27.93 20.70 27.09
C VAL A 8 26.57 21.40 26.98
N SER A 9 26.36 22.40 27.81
CA SER A 9 25.29 23.38 27.66
C SER A 9 25.73 24.39 26.59
N GLY A 10 25.38 24.15 25.33
CA GLY A 10 25.66 25.07 24.25
C GLY A 10 24.50 25.11 23.27
N VAL A 11 23.92 26.29 23.11
CA VAL A 11 23.01 26.62 22.02
C VAL A 11 23.87 26.93 20.80
N ARG A 12 23.55 26.35 19.65
CA ARG A 12 24.20 26.65 18.39
C ARG A 12 23.35 27.63 17.61
N GLN A 13 23.87 28.82 17.29
CA GLN A 13 23.18 29.75 16.41
C GLN A 13 23.30 29.33 14.95
N LEU A 14 22.20 29.39 14.23
CA LEU A 14 22.10 29.25 12.77
C LEU A 14 21.53 30.52 12.19
N SER A 15 22.26 31.15 11.25
CA SER A 15 21.81 32.31 10.48
C SER A 15 21.77 31.95 9.00
N CYS A 16 20.60 31.94 8.36
CA CYS A 16 20.44 31.62 6.95
C CYS A 16 19.21 32.36 6.39
N GLN A 17 19.04 32.31 5.07
CA GLN A 17 17.81 32.77 4.43
C GLN A 17 16.94 31.56 4.12
N VAL A 18 15.66 31.60 4.48
CA VAL A 18 14.68 30.57 4.15
C VAL A 18 13.48 31.22 3.46
N ASN A 19 13.19 30.79 2.23
CA ASN A 19 12.12 31.33 1.40
C ASN A 19 12.13 32.86 1.26
N GLY A 20 13.34 33.43 1.15
CA GLY A 20 13.53 34.87 1.03
C GLY A 20 13.63 35.63 2.35
N GLU A 21 13.28 35.04 3.46
CA GLU A 21 13.32 35.66 4.79
C GLU A 21 14.60 35.32 5.55
N GLN A 22 15.19 36.32 6.25
CA GLN A 22 16.34 36.07 7.11
C GLN A 22 15.89 35.38 8.40
N VAL A 23 16.47 34.20 8.67
CA VAL A 23 16.17 33.39 9.85
C VAL A 23 17.38 33.32 10.76
N GLN A 24 17.15 33.56 12.05
CA GLN A 24 18.14 33.34 13.12
C GLN A 24 17.53 32.40 14.16
N LEU A 25 18.14 31.26 14.38
CA LEU A 25 17.66 30.24 15.30
C LEU A 25 18.71 29.83 16.31
N ASP A 26 18.28 29.70 17.54
CA ASP A 26 19.03 29.05 18.60
C ASP A 26 18.66 27.56 18.64
N LEU A 27 19.55 26.72 18.09
CA LEU A 27 19.31 25.28 17.99
C LEU A 27 19.93 24.53 19.18
N PRO A 28 19.25 23.50 19.70
CA PRO A 28 19.83 22.67 20.75
C PRO A 28 21.09 21.95 20.23
N HIS A 29 22.07 21.77 21.12
CA HIS A 29 23.27 20.98 20.82
C HIS A 29 22.93 19.50 20.91
N GLU A 30 22.20 18.98 19.91
CA GLU A 30 21.81 17.58 19.83
C GLU A 30 22.54 16.89 18.67
N ASP A 31 23.06 15.70 18.93
CA ASP A 31 23.66 14.86 17.89
C ASP A 31 22.58 14.41 16.90
N GLY A 32 22.92 14.47 15.61
CA GLY A 32 22.05 14.01 14.53
C GLY A 32 20.95 14.98 14.08
N LEU A 33 20.92 16.25 14.56
CA LEU A 33 20.01 17.28 14.04
C LEU A 33 20.34 17.57 12.56
N THR A 34 19.33 17.55 11.70
CA THR A 34 19.45 17.79 10.26
C THR A 34 18.78 19.10 9.84
N LEU A 35 19.12 19.58 8.64
CA LEU A 35 18.40 20.73 8.04
C LEU A 35 16.91 20.45 7.86
N LEU A 36 16.54 19.20 7.59
CA LEU A 36 15.11 18.80 7.51
C LEU A 36 14.40 19.05 8.83
N ASP A 37 15.01 18.67 9.95
CA ASP A 37 14.42 18.89 11.29
C ASP A 37 14.27 20.40 11.57
N VAL A 38 15.25 21.21 11.16
CA VAL A 38 15.16 22.67 11.31
C VAL A 38 13.95 23.23 10.53
N LEU A 39 13.79 22.81 9.27
CA LEU A 39 12.68 23.27 8.44
C LEU A 39 11.32 22.84 9.02
N ARG A 40 11.19 21.58 9.46
CA ARG A 40 9.91 21.01 9.90
C ARG A 40 9.58 21.37 11.35
N ASP A 41 10.50 21.16 12.28
CA ASP A 41 10.21 21.20 13.72
C ASP A 41 10.37 22.62 14.29
N PHE A 42 11.26 23.45 13.72
CA PHE A 42 11.52 24.81 14.20
C PHE A 42 10.84 25.89 13.35
N LEU A 43 10.70 25.67 12.04
CA LEU A 43 10.11 26.65 11.13
C LEU A 43 8.70 26.28 10.65
N GLY A 44 8.21 25.07 10.94
CA GLY A 44 6.86 24.62 10.54
C GLY A 44 6.68 24.40 9.04
N ILE A 45 7.77 24.32 8.27
CA ILE A 45 7.76 24.11 6.81
C ILE A 45 7.64 22.61 6.57
N THR A 46 6.52 22.16 6.02
CA THR A 46 6.18 20.74 5.93
C THR A 46 6.17 20.16 4.54
N SER A 47 6.38 20.94 3.46
CA SER A 47 6.51 20.40 2.10
C SER A 47 7.69 19.42 1.97
N PRO A 48 8.86 19.61 2.60
CA PRO A 48 9.88 18.58 2.66
C PRO A 48 9.45 17.44 3.60
N LYS A 49 9.32 16.20 3.07
CA LYS A 49 8.83 15.04 3.82
C LYS A 49 9.96 14.12 4.28
N ASN A 50 9.76 13.42 5.40
CA ASN A 50 10.74 12.49 5.96
C ASN A 50 10.36 11.02 5.70
N GLY A 51 10.44 10.56 4.44
CA GLY A 51 10.03 9.19 4.06
C GLY A 51 11.03 8.09 4.44
N CYS A 52 12.30 8.39 4.62
CA CYS A 52 13.33 7.41 4.99
C CYS A 52 13.80 7.51 6.46
N GLN A 53 13.38 8.48 7.23
CA GLN A 53 13.46 8.69 8.68
C GLN A 53 14.85 8.63 9.36
N PRO A 54 15.82 9.46 9.01
CA PRO A 54 16.36 9.87 7.75
C PRO A 54 17.47 8.91 7.29
N GLN A 55 17.48 8.53 6.02
CA GLN A 55 18.52 7.67 5.44
C GLN A 55 19.14 8.27 4.16
N ALA A 56 18.72 9.47 3.76
CA ALA A 56 19.12 10.15 2.52
C ALA A 56 18.85 9.32 1.23
N GLN A 57 17.78 8.53 1.18
CA GLN A 57 17.53 7.57 0.11
C GLN A 57 16.23 7.78 -0.67
N CYS A 58 15.23 8.46 -0.09
CA CYS A 58 13.91 8.60 -0.72
C CYS A 58 13.74 9.89 -1.54
N GLY A 59 14.53 10.92 -1.30
CA GLY A 59 14.43 12.21 -2.00
C GLY A 59 13.26 13.11 -1.58
N CYS A 60 12.35 12.65 -0.71
CA CYS A 60 11.16 13.41 -0.31
C CYS A 60 11.48 14.74 0.39
N CYS A 61 12.66 14.87 0.96
CA CYS A 61 13.15 16.06 1.68
C CYS A 61 13.94 17.04 0.80
N THR A 62 13.84 16.96 -0.52
CA THR A 62 14.59 17.83 -1.44
C THR A 62 14.15 19.28 -1.30
N VAL A 63 15.13 20.17 -1.14
CA VAL A 63 15.01 21.63 -1.17
C VAL A 63 16.06 22.22 -2.09
N LEU A 64 15.96 23.49 -2.48
CA LEU A 64 17.05 24.18 -3.18
C LEU A 64 17.92 24.91 -2.15
N MET A 65 19.22 24.70 -2.21
CA MET A 65 20.22 25.47 -1.46
C MET A 65 21.12 26.22 -2.45
N ASP A 66 21.07 27.54 -2.39
CA ASP A 66 21.70 28.42 -3.41
C ASP A 66 21.29 28.00 -4.84
N GLY A 67 19.99 27.72 -5.06
CA GLY A 67 19.41 27.27 -6.35
C GLY A 67 19.72 25.82 -6.74
N LYS A 68 20.42 25.04 -5.93
CA LYS A 68 20.79 23.65 -6.24
C LYS A 68 19.97 22.66 -5.41
N PRO A 69 19.38 21.62 -6.02
CA PRO A 69 18.62 20.60 -5.30
C PRO A 69 19.52 19.76 -4.35
N VAL A 70 19.19 19.76 -3.07
CA VAL A 70 19.89 19.00 -2.02
C VAL A 70 18.90 18.20 -1.17
N LEU A 71 19.37 17.13 -0.53
CA LEU A 71 18.60 16.34 0.42
C LEU A 71 18.79 16.96 1.83
N SER A 72 17.80 17.67 2.34
CA SER A 72 17.89 18.37 3.63
C SER A 72 18.14 17.42 4.81
N CYS A 73 17.65 16.19 4.77
CA CYS A 73 17.90 15.18 5.81
C CYS A 73 19.35 14.66 5.86
N ALA A 74 20.15 14.93 4.83
CA ALA A 74 21.58 14.55 4.77
C ALA A 74 22.52 15.67 5.23
N LEU A 75 21.99 16.84 5.57
CA LEU A 75 22.77 18.04 5.89
C LEU A 75 22.64 18.39 7.36
N ALA A 76 23.77 18.55 8.05
CA ALA A 76 23.78 19.19 9.36
C ALA A 76 23.40 20.68 9.21
N PRO A 77 22.70 21.29 10.19
CA PRO A 77 22.24 22.69 10.11
C PRO A 77 23.36 23.68 9.79
N ALA A 78 24.58 23.44 10.29
CA ALA A 78 25.76 24.27 10.01
C ALA A 78 26.11 24.41 8.52
N LYS A 79 25.68 23.49 7.67
CA LYS A 79 25.89 23.57 6.21
C LYS A 79 25.00 24.60 5.54
N ALA A 80 23.95 25.04 6.25
CA ALA A 80 23.04 26.07 5.82
C ALA A 80 23.44 27.49 6.28
N GLU A 81 24.49 27.62 7.10
CA GLU A 81 24.96 28.91 7.58
C GLU A 81 25.30 29.85 6.41
N GLY A 82 24.69 31.05 6.40
CA GLY A 82 24.82 32.05 5.36
C GLY A 82 24.28 31.66 3.98
N LYS A 83 23.50 30.56 3.88
CA LYS A 83 22.95 30.04 2.62
C LYS A 83 21.50 30.48 2.41
N SER A 84 21.03 30.44 1.17
CA SER A 84 19.65 30.60 0.79
C SER A 84 18.99 29.23 0.57
N ILE A 85 17.94 28.95 1.32
CA ILE A 85 17.14 27.72 1.24
C ILE A 85 15.78 28.06 0.66
N THR A 86 15.38 27.39 -0.42
CA THR A 86 14.04 27.52 -1.02
C THR A 86 13.31 26.18 -0.96
N THR A 87 12.11 26.20 -0.41
CA THR A 87 11.15 25.10 -0.40
C THR A 87 9.99 25.39 -1.37
N LEU A 88 9.02 24.49 -1.51
CA LEU A 88 7.86 24.76 -2.36
C LEU A 88 7.08 26.00 -1.90
N GLU A 89 7.02 26.25 -0.59
CA GLU A 89 6.38 27.43 -0.01
C GLU A 89 7.07 28.74 -0.42
N GLY A 90 8.35 28.70 -0.79
CA GLY A 90 9.16 29.87 -1.17
C GLY A 90 9.31 30.07 -2.68
N LEU A 91 8.69 29.25 -3.51
CA LEU A 91 8.57 29.54 -4.94
C LEU A 91 7.54 30.66 -5.17
N ASP A 92 7.75 31.47 -6.21
CA ASP A 92 6.73 32.42 -6.64
C ASP A 92 5.45 31.71 -7.12
N GLU A 93 4.33 32.44 -7.10
CA GLU A 93 3.01 31.87 -7.34
C GLU A 93 2.89 31.27 -8.77
N ASP A 94 3.51 31.88 -9.76
CA ASP A 94 3.48 31.36 -11.15
C ASP A 94 4.19 30.02 -11.25
N HIS A 95 5.36 29.87 -10.62
CA HIS A 95 6.08 28.59 -10.59
C HIS A 95 5.31 27.52 -9.78
N ARG A 96 4.70 27.90 -8.65
CA ARG A 96 3.85 27.01 -7.84
C ARG A 96 2.68 26.48 -8.66
N GLN A 97 1.96 27.38 -9.34
CA GLN A 97 0.82 27.00 -10.17
C GLN A 97 1.24 26.10 -11.34
N GLN A 98 2.29 26.50 -12.09
CA GLN A 98 2.76 25.73 -13.26
C GLN A 98 3.20 24.31 -12.89
N ILE A 99 3.94 24.13 -11.78
CA ILE A 99 4.38 22.80 -11.38
C ILE A 99 3.21 21.95 -10.88
N ALA A 100 2.29 22.53 -10.11
CA ALA A 100 1.10 21.84 -9.63
C ALA A 100 0.19 21.40 -10.77
N ASP A 101 -0.11 22.29 -11.73
CA ASP A 101 -0.92 22.01 -12.91
C ASP A 101 -0.28 20.90 -13.76
N SER A 102 1.03 20.94 -13.97
CA SER A 102 1.75 19.93 -14.75
C SER A 102 1.60 18.54 -14.14
N PHE A 103 1.80 18.41 -12.82
CA PHE A 103 1.68 17.12 -12.14
C PHE A 103 0.24 16.61 -12.09
N VAL A 104 -0.73 17.48 -11.87
CA VAL A 104 -2.15 17.09 -11.82
C VAL A 104 -2.64 16.67 -13.19
N ARG A 105 -2.34 17.45 -14.24
CA ARG A 105 -2.79 17.19 -15.61
C ARG A 105 -2.14 15.96 -16.23
N CYS A 106 -0.85 15.75 -16.03
CA CYS A 106 -0.15 14.56 -16.55
C CYS A 106 -0.35 13.32 -15.66
N GLY A 107 -1.02 13.45 -14.50
CA GLY A 107 -1.24 12.34 -13.59
C GLY A 107 0.00 11.94 -12.77
N GLY A 108 1.00 12.81 -12.65
CA GLY A 108 2.24 12.55 -11.91
C GLY A 108 2.06 12.46 -10.40
N VAL A 109 0.85 12.70 -9.88
CA VAL A 109 0.54 12.64 -8.46
C VAL A 109 -0.46 11.53 -8.14
N GLN A 110 -0.10 10.63 -7.20
CA GLN A 110 -1.01 9.62 -6.64
C GLN A 110 -1.15 9.84 -5.12
N CYS A 111 -0.40 9.15 -4.26
CA CYS A 111 -0.49 9.40 -2.83
C CYS A 111 0.04 10.79 -2.41
N GLY A 112 0.93 11.40 -3.19
CA GLY A 112 1.44 12.76 -2.98
C GLY A 112 2.67 12.86 -2.06
N PHE A 113 3.01 11.82 -1.30
CA PHE A 113 4.06 11.91 -0.27
C PHE A 113 5.47 12.24 -0.81
N CYS A 114 5.87 11.65 -1.94
CA CYS A 114 7.17 11.90 -2.56
C CYS A 114 7.18 13.11 -3.51
N ILE A 115 6.01 13.61 -3.91
CA ILE A 115 5.88 14.55 -5.01
C ILE A 115 6.45 15.93 -4.69
N PRO A 116 6.28 16.52 -3.50
CA PRO A 116 6.93 17.80 -3.17
C PRO A 116 8.43 17.80 -3.41
N GLY A 117 9.14 16.75 -2.97
CA GLY A 117 10.57 16.61 -3.22
C GLY A 117 10.94 16.43 -4.69
N MET A 118 10.13 15.70 -5.47
CA MET A 118 10.33 15.52 -6.91
C MET A 118 10.02 16.79 -7.70
N ALA A 119 9.01 17.55 -7.31
CA ALA A 119 8.70 18.87 -7.87
C ALA A 119 9.89 19.82 -7.68
N MET A 120 10.44 19.92 -6.46
CA MET A 120 11.65 20.73 -6.20
C MET A 120 12.86 20.25 -7.00
N ARG A 121 13.00 18.95 -7.24
CA ARG A 121 14.04 18.42 -8.12
C ARG A 121 13.82 18.85 -9.57
N GLY A 122 12.55 18.82 -10.05
CA GLY A 122 12.15 19.28 -11.38
C GLY A 122 12.42 20.76 -11.56
N VAL A 123 12.07 21.60 -10.60
CA VAL A 123 12.36 23.06 -10.61
C VAL A 123 13.85 23.29 -10.77
N GLY A 124 14.68 22.74 -9.89
CA GLY A 124 16.13 22.94 -9.96
C GLY A 124 16.81 22.32 -11.21
N LEU A 125 16.19 21.33 -11.85
CA LEU A 125 16.61 20.80 -13.15
C LEU A 125 16.31 21.80 -14.25
N CYS A 126 15.08 22.31 -14.33
CA CYS A 126 14.62 23.24 -15.37
C CYS A 126 15.29 24.61 -15.25
N ASP A 127 15.67 25.06 -14.06
CA ASP A 127 16.45 26.29 -13.86
C ASP A 127 17.85 26.17 -14.47
N LYS A 128 18.43 24.98 -14.45
CA LYS A 128 19.74 24.69 -15.03
C LYS A 128 19.67 24.35 -16.52
N ASN A 129 18.66 23.60 -16.94
CA ASN A 129 18.42 23.14 -18.31
C ASN A 129 16.95 23.38 -18.63
N PRO A 130 16.59 24.46 -19.34
CA PRO A 130 15.20 24.82 -19.62
C PRO A 130 14.43 23.81 -20.48
N SER A 131 15.12 22.94 -21.24
CA SER A 131 14.51 21.91 -22.09
C SER A 131 15.17 20.55 -21.88
N PRO A 132 14.98 19.92 -20.69
CA PRO A 132 15.59 18.63 -20.41
C PRO A 132 14.92 17.52 -21.21
N SER A 133 15.71 16.60 -21.74
CA SER A 133 15.20 15.36 -22.33
C SER A 133 14.58 14.44 -21.25
N ARG A 134 13.71 13.52 -21.68
CA ARG A 134 13.10 12.53 -20.78
C ARG A 134 14.15 11.71 -20.00
N ASP A 135 15.25 11.35 -20.64
CA ASP A 135 16.36 10.61 -20.00
C ASP A 135 17.11 11.48 -18.97
N GLU A 136 17.28 12.77 -19.24
CA GLU A 136 17.85 13.71 -18.25
C GLU A 136 16.91 13.88 -17.05
N ILE A 137 15.59 13.96 -17.26
CA ILE A 137 14.60 14.00 -16.19
C ILE A 137 14.67 12.72 -15.35
N ALA A 138 14.62 11.54 -16.00
CA ALA A 138 14.70 10.25 -15.32
C ALA A 138 16.01 10.10 -14.51
N THR A 139 17.11 10.60 -15.07
CA THR A 139 18.43 10.61 -14.40
C THR A 139 18.47 11.58 -13.22
N ALA A 140 17.87 12.77 -13.34
CA ALA A 140 17.77 13.74 -12.25
C ALA A 140 16.98 13.19 -11.06
N LEU A 141 15.99 12.34 -11.32
CA LEU A 141 15.18 11.65 -10.31
C LEU A 141 15.88 10.44 -9.65
N LYS A 142 17.11 10.11 -10.03
CA LYS A 142 17.86 8.98 -9.43
C LYS A 142 17.92 8.98 -7.88
N PRO A 143 18.03 10.13 -7.17
CA PRO A 143 18.00 10.16 -5.71
C PRO A 143 16.58 9.96 -5.11
N HIS A 144 15.54 9.95 -5.96
CA HIS A 144 14.14 9.91 -5.54
C HIS A 144 13.53 8.52 -5.67
N LEU A 145 12.63 8.18 -4.75
CA LEU A 145 11.84 6.96 -4.77
C LEU A 145 10.35 7.30 -4.84
N CYS A 146 9.63 6.62 -5.73
CA CYS A 146 8.18 6.56 -5.78
C CYS A 146 7.74 5.10 -5.89
N ARG A 147 6.76 4.70 -5.07
CA ARG A 147 6.22 3.33 -5.09
C ARG A 147 4.93 3.21 -5.90
N CYS A 148 4.26 4.36 -6.15
CA CYS A 148 2.89 4.39 -6.68
C CYS A 148 2.82 4.44 -8.21
N THR A 149 3.71 5.25 -8.85
CA THR A 149 3.47 5.80 -10.20
C THR A 149 4.22 5.09 -11.33
N GLY A 150 5.22 4.27 -11.01
CA GLY A 150 6.14 3.74 -12.02
C GLY A 150 6.93 4.82 -12.78
N TYR A 151 6.93 6.05 -12.26
CA TYR A 151 7.64 7.25 -12.74
C TYR A 151 7.19 7.82 -14.10
N ALA A 152 6.53 7.07 -14.99
CA ALA A 152 6.20 7.52 -16.34
C ALA A 152 5.52 8.90 -16.35
N GLN A 153 4.41 9.02 -15.63
CA GLN A 153 3.64 10.28 -15.55
C GLN A 153 4.38 11.38 -14.75
N ILE A 154 5.30 11.05 -13.85
CA ILE A 154 6.16 12.05 -13.18
C ILE A 154 7.16 12.66 -14.18
N VAL A 155 7.74 11.83 -15.05
CA VAL A 155 8.61 12.31 -16.14
C VAL A 155 7.84 13.22 -17.08
N ASP A 156 6.61 12.80 -17.47
CA ASP A 156 5.70 13.62 -18.29
C ASP A 156 5.38 14.97 -17.64
N SER A 157 5.18 14.97 -16.31
CA SER A 157 4.86 16.19 -15.54
C SER A 157 6.01 17.19 -15.53
N ILE A 158 7.25 16.72 -15.35
CA ILE A 158 8.43 17.60 -15.34
C ILE A 158 8.72 18.10 -16.76
N ASP A 159 8.54 17.29 -17.79
CA ASP A 159 8.63 17.69 -19.20
C ASP A 159 7.60 18.78 -19.53
N GLN A 160 6.35 18.60 -19.09
CA GLN A 160 5.30 19.60 -19.26
C GLN A 160 5.60 20.91 -18.52
N TYR A 161 6.13 20.82 -17.29
CA TYR A 161 6.56 22.01 -16.54
C TYR A 161 7.66 22.77 -17.27
N ALA A 162 8.65 22.06 -17.84
CA ALA A 162 9.70 22.70 -18.64
C ALA A 162 9.12 23.46 -19.85
N LYS A 163 8.14 22.87 -20.55
CA LYS A 163 7.43 23.51 -21.68
C LYS A 163 6.68 24.76 -21.25
N LEU A 164 5.93 24.71 -20.13
CA LEU A 164 5.25 25.89 -19.58
C LEU A 164 6.23 27.02 -19.26
N ARG A 165 7.40 26.70 -18.70
CA ARG A 165 8.48 27.68 -18.44
C ARG A 165 9.03 28.35 -19.71
N LEU A 166 8.95 27.67 -20.84
CA LEU A 166 9.31 28.23 -22.18
C LEU A 166 8.17 28.98 -22.85
N GLY A 167 7.01 29.11 -22.20
CA GLY A 167 5.84 29.82 -22.71
C GLY A 167 4.95 28.96 -23.63
N GLU A 168 5.15 27.66 -23.68
CA GLU A 168 4.23 26.74 -24.39
C GLU A 168 2.95 26.57 -23.55
N PRO A 169 1.75 26.78 -24.14
CA PRO A 169 0.52 26.66 -23.35
C PRO A 169 0.23 25.20 -23.01
N MET A 170 -0.30 24.99 -21.82
CA MET A 170 -0.88 23.69 -21.47
C MET A 170 -2.21 23.52 -22.22
N PRO A 171 -2.48 22.35 -22.80
CA PRO A 171 -3.79 22.07 -23.42
C PRO A 171 -4.92 22.26 -22.40
N GLU A 172 -5.94 23.05 -22.76
CA GLU A 172 -7.12 23.23 -21.94
C GLU A 172 -7.88 21.90 -21.77
N PRO A 173 -8.50 21.64 -20.60
CA PRO A 173 -9.40 20.52 -20.43
C PRO A 173 -10.55 20.58 -21.42
N SER A 174 -10.90 19.46 -22.03
CA SER A 174 -12.09 19.40 -22.89
C SER A 174 -13.36 19.73 -22.10
N ALA A 175 -14.43 20.11 -22.79
CA ALA A 175 -15.73 20.29 -22.13
C ALA A 175 -16.20 18.99 -21.44
N ALA A 176 -15.84 17.83 -22.01
CA ALA A 176 -16.11 16.54 -21.38
C ALA A 176 -15.35 16.38 -20.06
N ASP A 177 -14.05 16.73 -20.02
CA ASP A 177 -13.26 16.65 -18.77
C ASP A 177 -13.81 17.58 -17.68
N LYS A 178 -14.26 18.77 -18.05
CA LYS A 178 -14.90 19.74 -17.14
C LYS A 178 -16.23 19.22 -16.58
N SER A 179 -16.90 18.26 -17.24
CA SER A 179 -18.17 17.71 -16.76
C SER A 179 -18.03 16.87 -15.48
N GLY A 180 -16.84 16.34 -15.20
CA GLY A 180 -16.62 15.43 -14.09
C GLY A 180 -17.31 14.07 -14.21
N ARG A 181 -17.87 13.75 -15.41
CA ARG A 181 -18.55 12.47 -15.64
C ARG A 181 -17.55 11.31 -15.79
N ILE A 182 -18.07 10.12 -15.67
CA ILE A 182 -17.31 8.87 -15.89
C ILE A 182 -16.79 8.81 -17.33
N GLY A 183 -15.52 8.38 -17.47
CA GLY A 183 -14.79 8.34 -18.74
C GLY A 183 -14.03 9.62 -19.07
N THR A 184 -14.07 10.61 -18.20
CA THR A 184 -13.36 11.89 -18.36
C THR A 184 -12.17 12.00 -17.41
N ASP A 185 -11.21 12.85 -17.73
CA ASP A 185 -10.02 13.13 -16.92
C ASP A 185 -10.29 14.20 -15.84
N LEU A 186 -11.29 13.93 -14.97
CA LEU A 186 -11.49 14.78 -13.80
C LEU A 186 -10.17 14.85 -12.99
N PRO A 187 -9.67 16.07 -12.72
CA PRO A 187 -8.44 16.23 -11.94
C PRO A 187 -8.49 15.51 -10.60
N ARG A 188 -7.34 15.01 -10.18
CA ARG A 188 -7.25 14.30 -8.90
C ARG A 188 -7.72 15.16 -7.75
N TYR A 189 -8.61 14.62 -6.92
CA TYR A 189 -9.08 15.25 -5.68
C TYR A 189 -7.88 15.64 -4.79
N THR A 190 -7.81 16.89 -4.35
CA THR A 190 -6.67 17.49 -3.63
C THR A 190 -5.30 17.30 -4.32
N GLY A 191 -5.28 17.24 -5.64
CA GLY A 191 -4.05 16.99 -6.40
C GLY A 191 -3.05 18.13 -6.28
N HIS A 192 -3.48 19.40 -6.40
CA HIS A 192 -2.62 20.58 -6.24
C HIS A 192 -2.01 20.63 -4.84
N ASP A 193 -2.83 20.46 -3.78
CA ASP A 193 -2.36 20.46 -2.39
C ASP A 193 -1.30 19.36 -2.16
N ALA A 194 -1.48 18.20 -2.80
CA ALA A 194 -0.53 17.10 -2.70
C ALA A 194 0.80 17.40 -3.39
N VAL A 195 0.79 18.09 -4.53
CA VAL A 195 2.01 18.51 -5.25
C VAL A 195 2.76 19.57 -4.47
N LEU A 196 2.04 20.57 -3.97
CA LEU A 196 2.61 21.71 -3.25
C LEU A 196 3.00 21.39 -1.80
N GLY A 197 2.61 20.22 -1.28
CA GLY A 197 2.90 19.82 0.10
C GLY A 197 1.93 20.39 1.12
N ASP A 198 0.86 21.06 0.68
CA ASP A 198 -0.19 21.65 1.50
C ASP A 198 -1.13 20.58 2.07
N ARG A 199 -1.29 19.46 1.36
CA ARG A 199 -1.98 18.28 1.89
C ARG A 199 -1.17 17.67 3.03
N LYS A 200 -1.75 17.66 4.23
CA LYS A 200 -1.07 17.16 5.43
C LYS A 200 -1.12 15.65 5.54
N PHE A 201 -0.02 15.09 5.97
CA PHE A 201 0.11 13.71 6.48
C PHE A 201 0.19 13.76 8.00
N ILE A 202 0.02 12.64 8.69
CA ILE A 202 0.00 12.64 10.17
C ILE A 202 1.29 13.23 10.76
N ASP A 203 2.44 12.92 10.15
CA ASP A 203 3.73 13.46 10.61
C ASP A 203 3.81 15.00 10.50
N ASP A 204 3.05 15.61 9.58
CA ASP A 204 2.97 17.06 9.39
C ASP A 204 2.03 17.77 10.39
N MET A 205 1.21 16.99 11.13
CA MET A 205 0.16 17.52 11.98
C MET A 205 0.66 17.74 13.41
N THR A 206 0.14 18.77 14.03
CA THR A 206 0.29 19.05 15.47
C THR A 206 -1.06 19.40 16.06
N VAL A 207 -1.27 19.00 17.31
CA VAL A 207 -2.46 19.38 18.11
C VAL A 207 -2.02 19.99 19.43
N PRO A 208 -2.86 20.82 20.09
CA PRO A 208 -2.48 21.50 21.33
C PRO A 208 -2.00 20.53 22.41
N ASN A 209 -0.97 20.91 23.15
CA ASN A 209 -0.42 20.14 24.27
C ASN A 209 0.01 18.71 23.92
N MET A 210 0.31 18.46 22.63
CA MET A 210 0.69 17.14 22.13
C MET A 210 2.03 16.70 22.70
N LEU A 211 2.10 15.43 23.06
CA LEU A 211 3.31 14.70 23.39
C LEU A 211 3.68 13.74 22.25
N TYR A 212 4.85 13.17 22.37
CA TYR A 212 5.38 12.25 21.38
C TYR A 212 5.64 10.89 22.00
N GLY A 213 5.27 9.84 21.25
CA GLY A 213 5.50 8.47 21.63
C GLY A 213 6.57 7.80 20.81
N ALA A 214 7.24 6.80 21.39
CA ALA A 214 8.14 5.88 20.74
C ALA A 214 7.94 4.46 21.28
N VAL A 215 8.26 3.45 20.46
CA VAL A 215 8.15 2.04 20.84
C VAL A 215 9.53 1.43 21.10
N ARG A 216 9.59 0.44 22.00
CA ARG A 216 10.75 -0.42 22.21
C ARG A 216 10.42 -1.80 21.67
N LEU A 217 11.05 -2.18 20.55
CA LEU A 217 10.91 -3.49 19.93
C LEU A 217 11.87 -4.50 20.56
N THR A 218 11.56 -5.78 20.39
CA THR A 218 12.49 -6.85 20.74
C THR A 218 13.60 -6.96 19.70
N ASP A 219 14.78 -7.39 20.15
CA ASP A 219 15.92 -7.69 19.28
C ASP A 219 15.94 -9.17 18.84
N HIS A 220 15.04 -10.00 19.40
CA HIS A 220 15.04 -11.46 19.24
C HIS A 220 13.75 -11.95 18.58
N PRO A 221 13.84 -12.76 17.51
CA PRO A 221 12.67 -13.36 16.86
C PRO A 221 11.95 -14.37 17.76
N ARG A 222 12.66 -15.01 18.71
CA ARG A 222 12.06 -15.85 19.73
C ARG A 222 12.87 -15.77 21.03
N ALA A 223 12.25 -15.24 22.07
CA ALA A 223 12.84 -15.14 23.39
C ALA A 223 11.74 -14.98 24.44
N LYS A 224 11.93 -15.54 25.63
CA LYS A 224 11.06 -15.29 26.77
C LYS A 224 11.49 -14.00 27.48
N VAL A 225 10.58 -13.08 27.69
CA VAL A 225 10.82 -11.83 28.40
C VAL A 225 10.87 -12.12 29.90
N LEU A 226 12.02 -11.94 30.52
CA LEU A 226 12.22 -12.20 31.95
C LEU A 226 12.03 -10.96 32.83
N ARG A 227 12.51 -9.80 32.35
CA ARG A 227 12.43 -8.53 33.10
C ARG A 227 12.42 -7.35 32.12
N ILE A 228 11.69 -6.30 32.49
CA ILE A 228 11.69 -4.99 31.80
C ILE A 228 12.08 -3.94 32.85
N ASP A 229 13.22 -3.25 32.65
CA ASP A 229 13.68 -2.20 33.53
C ASP A 229 13.68 -0.83 32.81
N ALA A 230 12.73 0.01 33.15
CA ALA A 230 12.55 1.35 32.61
C ALA A 230 13.13 2.46 33.51
N THR A 231 13.91 2.13 34.53
CA THR A 231 14.41 3.11 35.53
C THR A 231 15.20 4.23 34.86
N ARG A 232 16.10 3.90 33.92
CA ARG A 232 16.93 4.87 33.17
C ARG A 232 16.06 5.75 32.24
N ALA A 233 15.09 5.17 31.60
CA ALA A 233 14.16 5.89 30.72
C ALA A 233 13.32 6.90 31.52
N LYS A 234 12.73 6.48 32.63
CA LYS A 234 11.91 7.30 33.51
C LYS A 234 12.69 8.44 34.21
N ALA A 235 14.00 8.31 34.36
CA ALA A 235 14.85 9.32 34.98
C ALA A 235 15.16 10.51 34.06
N LEU A 236 14.90 10.42 32.74
CA LEU A 236 15.11 11.51 31.82
C LEU A 236 14.08 12.63 32.01
N ALA A 237 14.54 13.85 32.15
CA ALA A 237 13.66 15.03 32.22
C ALA A 237 12.84 15.14 30.92
N GLY A 238 11.53 15.41 31.04
CA GLY A 238 10.61 15.46 29.90
C GLY A 238 10.04 14.11 29.47
N VAL A 239 10.39 12.99 30.12
CA VAL A 239 9.69 11.71 29.97
C VAL A 239 8.50 11.68 30.95
N HIS A 240 7.30 11.44 30.41
CA HIS A 240 6.06 11.48 31.19
C HIS A 240 5.54 10.08 31.57
N LEU A 241 5.73 9.10 30.68
CA LEU A 241 5.16 7.76 30.86
C LEU A 241 6.00 6.70 30.16
N VAL A 242 6.08 5.51 30.77
CA VAL A 242 6.51 4.26 30.11
C VAL A 242 5.38 3.27 30.26
N VAL A 243 4.95 2.69 29.14
CA VAL A 243 3.81 1.78 29.03
C VAL A 243 4.30 0.38 28.68
N THR A 244 3.72 -0.63 29.30
CA THR A 244 4.00 -2.06 29.09
C THR A 244 2.70 -2.86 28.99
N ALA A 245 2.79 -4.15 28.79
CA ALA A 245 1.62 -5.05 28.75
C ALA A 245 0.74 -4.99 30.02
N ALA A 246 1.32 -4.65 31.17
CA ALA A 246 0.60 -4.54 32.45
C ALA A 246 -0.36 -3.32 32.50
N ASP A 247 -0.15 -2.34 31.65
CA ASP A 247 -0.91 -1.08 31.64
C ASP A 247 -2.13 -1.14 30.69
N VAL A 248 -2.33 -2.26 29.96
CA VAL A 248 -3.45 -2.43 29.03
C VAL A 248 -4.74 -2.74 29.79
N PRO A 249 -5.74 -1.85 29.78
CA PRO A 249 -6.96 -2.04 30.54
C PRO A 249 -7.97 -3.00 29.92
N GLY A 250 -7.89 -3.22 28.63
CA GLY A 250 -8.80 -4.08 27.85
C GLY A 250 -8.10 -5.33 27.31
N GLU A 251 -8.38 -5.66 26.05
CA GLU A 251 -7.80 -6.83 25.38
C GLU A 251 -6.36 -6.55 24.92
N ARG A 252 -5.42 -7.43 25.30
CA ARG A 252 -4.00 -7.31 24.89
C ARG A 252 -3.69 -7.85 23.50
N TYR A 253 -4.61 -8.61 22.90
CA TYR A 253 -4.42 -9.21 21.59
C TYR A 253 -5.37 -8.61 20.57
N VAL A 254 -4.83 -8.23 19.44
CA VAL A 254 -5.54 -7.62 18.30
C VAL A 254 -5.41 -8.48 17.05
N GLY A 255 -6.12 -8.15 16.00
CA GLY A 255 -6.07 -8.79 14.69
C GLY A 255 -7.35 -8.62 13.90
N LEU A 256 -7.24 -8.72 12.58
CA LEU A 256 -8.38 -8.55 11.65
C LEU A 256 -9.30 -9.77 11.65
N ILE A 257 -8.75 -10.98 11.63
CA ILE A 257 -9.47 -12.26 11.58
C ILE A 257 -9.26 -13.02 12.88
N GLU A 258 -8.00 -13.25 13.23
CA GLU A 258 -7.60 -13.92 14.47
C GLU A 258 -6.97 -12.89 15.41
N LYS A 259 -7.37 -12.87 16.68
CA LYS A 259 -6.77 -12.00 17.70
C LYS A 259 -5.55 -12.69 18.31
N ASP A 260 -4.46 -12.76 17.55
CA ASP A 260 -3.23 -13.44 17.95
C ASP A 260 -2.00 -12.55 18.11
N TRP A 261 -2.11 -11.26 17.74
CA TRP A 261 -1.03 -10.29 17.79
C TRP A 261 -1.09 -9.46 19.08
N PRO A 262 -0.09 -9.58 19.99
CA PRO A 262 -0.09 -8.80 21.23
C PRO A 262 0.22 -7.32 20.98
N VAL A 263 -0.49 -6.42 21.61
CA VAL A 263 -0.17 -4.99 21.63
C VAL A 263 1.18 -4.74 22.29
N TYR A 264 1.46 -5.47 23.36
CA TYR A 264 2.76 -5.60 24.04
C TYR A 264 2.96 -7.04 24.48
N VAL A 265 4.19 -7.54 24.34
CA VAL A 265 4.60 -8.83 24.93
C VAL A 265 4.85 -8.63 26.43
N ALA A 266 4.24 -9.46 27.27
CA ALA A 266 4.34 -9.35 28.71
C ALA A 266 5.57 -10.09 29.28
N ILE A 267 5.99 -9.73 30.48
CA ILE A 267 6.95 -10.50 31.25
C ILE A 267 6.41 -11.93 31.43
N GLY A 268 7.24 -12.93 31.16
CA GLY A 268 6.90 -14.35 31.16
C GLY A 268 6.37 -14.91 29.86
N GLU A 269 6.02 -14.05 28.86
CA GLU A 269 5.62 -14.45 27.51
C GLU A 269 6.82 -14.53 26.57
N GLU A 270 6.67 -15.30 25.48
CA GLU A 270 7.66 -15.40 24.41
C GLU A 270 7.37 -14.36 23.31
N THR A 271 8.42 -13.71 22.79
CA THR A 271 8.38 -12.99 21.52
C THR A 271 8.21 -13.99 20.38
N ARG A 272 7.58 -13.57 19.28
CA ARG A 272 7.30 -14.43 18.12
C ARG A 272 7.98 -13.95 16.85
N CYS A 273 8.35 -12.66 16.81
CA CYS A 273 9.16 -12.08 15.73
C CYS A 273 9.98 -10.89 16.26
N SER A 274 10.98 -10.46 15.50
CA SER A 274 11.85 -9.32 15.85
C SER A 274 11.14 -7.96 15.85
N GLY A 275 9.87 -7.89 15.43
CA GLY A 275 9.04 -6.67 15.43
C GLY A 275 8.09 -6.55 16.62
N ASP A 276 8.13 -7.48 17.57
CA ASP A 276 7.24 -7.44 18.73
C ASP A 276 7.56 -6.26 19.65
N ILE A 277 6.51 -5.54 20.05
CA ILE A 277 6.62 -4.37 20.92
C ILE A 277 6.63 -4.85 22.39
N ILE A 278 7.64 -4.40 23.13
CA ILE A 278 7.81 -4.74 24.56
C ILE A 278 7.31 -3.58 25.44
N ALA A 279 7.59 -2.35 25.05
CA ALA A 279 7.21 -1.16 25.81
C ALA A 279 7.05 0.05 24.87
N SER A 280 6.45 1.11 25.40
CA SER A 280 6.38 2.42 24.76
C SER A 280 6.72 3.53 25.74
N VAL A 281 7.18 4.66 25.22
CA VAL A 281 7.54 5.84 26.00
C VAL A 281 6.76 7.05 25.50
N VAL A 282 6.34 7.94 26.41
CA VAL A 282 5.76 9.26 26.10
C VAL A 282 6.68 10.34 26.63
N ALA A 283 7.05 11.29 25.78
CA ALA A 283 7.94 12.39 26.14
C ALA A 283 7.55 13.71 25.43
N ASP A 284 8.20 14.81 25.84
CA ASP A 284 7.96 16.15 25.29
C ASP A 284 8.33 16.29 23.80
N THR A 285 9.31 15.51 23.33
CA THR A 285 9.76 15.51 21.92
C THR A 285 9.92 14.11 21.40
N GLN A 286 9.80 13.95 20.06
CA GLN A 286 9.99 12.65 19.42
C GLN A 286 11.40 12.08 19.65
N ARG A 287 12.43 12.93 19.63
CA ARG A 287 13.81 12.51 19.86
C ARG A 287 14.01 12.00 21.29
N LEU A 288 13.44 12.73 22.27
CA LEU A 288 13.49 12.31 23.68
C LEU A 288 12.76 10.98 23.89
N ALA A 289 11.58 10.80 23.27
CA ALA A 289 10.82 9.57 23.36
C ALA A 289 11.63 8.37 22.82
N ARG A 290 12.26 8.52 21.65
CA ARG A 290 13.12 7.48 21.04
C ARG A 290 14.34 7.17 21.91
N LYS A 291 15.06 8.21 22.37
CA LYS A 291 16.21 8.04 23.26
C LYS A 291 15.81 7.32 24.55
N ALA A 292 14.66 7.65 25.13
CA ALA A 292 14.17 7.00 26.32
C ALA A 292 13.76 5.53 26.05
N ALA A 293 13.15 5.24 24.90
CA ALA A 293 12.82 3.87 24.51
C ALA A 293 14.07 2.96 24.38
N GLU A 294 15.18 3.49 23.85
CA GLU A 294 16.46 2.79 23.76
C GLU A 294 17.09 2.51 25.15
N LEU A 295 16.74 3.31 26.17
CA LEU A 295 17.23 3.13 27.55
C LEU A 295 16.42 2.14 28.40
N ILE A 296 15.38 1.52 27.82
CA ILE A 296 14.66 0.44 28.48
C ILE A 296 15.48 -0.84 28.34
N ASP A 297 15.98 -1.33 29.44
CA ASP A 297 16.74 -2.58 29.49
C ASP A 297 15.77 -3.78 29.61
N ILE A 298 15.96 -4.79 28.76
CA ILE A 298 15.13 -5.99 28.72
C ILE A 298 16.02 -7.21 28.89
N GLU A 299 15.67 -8.06 29.85
CA GLU A 299 16.35 -9.33 30.07
C GLU A 299 15.55 -10.47 29.39
N TYR A 300 16.24 -11.25 28.59
CA TYR A 300 15.67 -12.34 27.81
C TYR A 300 16.30 -13.70 28.10
N GLU A 301 15.48 -14.74 28.04
CA GLU A 301 15.91 -16.09 27.76
C GLU A 301 15.75 -16.33 26.27
N VAL A 302 16.87 -16.31 25.52
CA VAL A 302 16.86 -16.45 24.07
C VAL A 302 16.60 -17.90 23.69
N LEU A 303 15.66 -18.13 22.79
CA LEU A 303 15.23 -19.44 22.32
C LEU A 303 15.52 -19.60 20.83
N GLU A 304 15.71 -20.84 20.36
CA GLU A 304 15.90 -21.13 18.95
C GLU A 304 14.60 -20.85 18.17
N PRO A 305 14.64 -20.00 17.12
CA PRO A 305 13.45 -19.70 16.33
C PRO A 305 13.16 -20.81 15.30
N VAL A 306 11.87 -21.06 15.06
CA VAL A 306 11.38 -21.95 14.01
C VAL A 306 11.08 -21.11 12.77
N THR A 307 11.94 -21.15 11.76
CA THR A 307 11.86 -20.28 10.58
C THR A 307 11.57 -21.01 9.26
N ASP A 308 11.66 -22.34 9.27
CA ASP A 308 11.31 -23.19 8.13
C ASP A 308 9.87 -23.71 8.27
N PRO A 309 8.95 -23.42 7.33
CA PRO A 309 7.56 -23.86 7.41
C PRO A 309 7.41 -25.39 7.37
N HIS A 310 8.32 -26.15 6.74
CA HIS A 310 8.29 -27.62 6.75
C HIS A 310 8.63 -28.14 8.13
N LYS A 311 9.72 -27.63 8.74
CA LYS A 311 10.09 -27.98 10.13
C LYS A 311 9.01 -27.59 11.13
N ALA A 312 8.35 -26.45 10.92
CA ALA A 312 7.26 -26.01 11.78
C ALA A 312 6.05 -26.97 11.78
N LEU A 313 5.88 -27.76 10.72
CA LEU A 313 4.80 -28.77 10.60
C LEU A 313 5.22 -30.17 11.12
N GLU A 314 6.48 -30.39 11.47
CA GLU A 314 6.94 -31.67 12.00
C GLU A 314 6.35 -31.96 13.40
N PRO A 315 6.09 -33.24 13.71
CA PRO A 315 5.69 -33.63 15.07
C PRO A 315 6.73 -33.20 16.09
N GLY A 316 6.29 -32.50 17.15
CA GLY A 316 7.19 -32.03 18.22
C GLY A 316 7.87 -30.68 17.94
N ALA A 317 7.61 -30.04 16.82
CA ALA A 317 8.10 -28.69 16.55
C ALA A 317 7.59 -27.71 17.63
N PRO A 318 8.40 -26.74 18.07
CA PRO A 318 7.95 -25.69 18.97
C PRO A 318 6.75 -24.93 18.38
N LEU A 319 5.72 -24.74 19.21
CA LEU A 319 4.50 -24.04 18.77
C LEU A 319 4.66 -22.53 18.90
N ILE A 320 4.44 -21.82 17.79
CA ILE A 320 4.43 -20.35 17.77
C ILE A 320 3.25 -19.81 18.60
N HIS A 321 2.11 -20.48 18.50
CA HIS A 321 0.90 -20.21 19.30
C HIS A 321 0.47 -21.47 20.07
N PRO A 322 0.98 -21.71 21.28
CA PRO A 322 0.73 -22.96 22.04
C PRO A 322 -0.75 -23.31 22.20
N LYS A 323 -1.62 -22.30 22.37
CA LYS A 323 -3.07 -22.50 22.53
C LYS A 323 -3.74 -23.11 21.29
N ARG A 324 -3.12 -23.02 20.11
CA ARG A 324 -3.66 -23.62 18.88
C ARG A 324 -3.33 -25.12 18.74
N GLY A 325 -2.30 -25.59 19.41
CA GLY A 325 -1.84 -26.98 19.32
C GLY A 325 -1.19 -27.36 17.98
N THR A 326 -1.02 -26.41 17.06
CA THR A 326 -0.41 -26.62 15.74
C THR A 326 0.14 -25.31 15.17
N ASN A 327 1.21 -25.40 14.36
CA ASN A 327 1.71 -24.26 13.58
C ASN A 327 1.00 -24.12 12.22
N LEU A 328 0.03 -24.99 11.90
CA LEU A 328 -0.82 -24.82 10.72
C LEU A 328 -1.92 -23.78 11.02
N LEU A 329 -1.84 -22.61 10.39
CA LEU A 329 -2.90 -21.59 10.49
C LEU A 329 -4.15 -22.02 9.73
N SER A 330 -3.97 -22.42 8.46
CA SER A 330 -5.09 -22.82 7.61
C SER A 330 -4.68 -23.80 6.52
N LYS A 331 -5.69 -24.56 6.07
CA LYS A 331 -5.58 -25.52 4.98
C LYS A 331 -6.77 -25.36 4.06
N SER A 332 -6.51 -25.04 2.79
CA SER A 332 -7.51 -24.98 1.73
C SER A 332 -7.33 -26.11 0.74
N LYS A 333 -8.43 -26.71 0.29
CA LYS A 333 -8.45 -27.79 -0.68
C LYS A 333 -9.44 -27.49 -1.79
N LEU A 334 -9.08 -27.90 -3.00
CA LEU A 334 -9.97 -27.85 -4.15
C LEU A 334 -9.74 -29.10 -5.00
N LYS A 335 -10.79 -29.90 -5.20
CA LYS A 335 -10.77 -31.06 -6.07
C LYS A 335 -11.91 -30.97 -7.07
N ARG A 336 -11.58 -31.15 -8.36
CA ARG A 336 -12.53 -31.17 -9.46
C ARG A 336 -12.04 -32.13 -10.55
N GLY A 337 -12.92 -32.96 -11.07
CA GLY A 337 -12.57 -34.03 -12.03
C GLY A 337 -11.75 -35.17 -11.41
N ASP A 338 -11.42 -36.16 -12.22
CA ASP A 338 -10.56 -37.29 -11.85
C ASP A 338 -9.12 -36.99 -12.27
N ILE A 339 -8.30 -36.61 -11.29
CA ILE A 339 -6.91 -36.17 -11.53
C ILE A 339 -6.01 -37.33 -12.04
N ASP A 340 -6.21 -38.55 -11.53
CA ASP A 340 -5.38 -39.69 -11.87
C ASP A 340 -5.67 -40.15 -13.31
N GLU A 341 -6.92 -40.25 -13.69
CA GLU A 341 -7.33 -40.59 -15.06
C GLU A 341 -6.97 -39.46 -16.05
N ALA A 342 -7.00 -38.19 -15.62
CA ALA A 342 -6.57 -37.09 -16.46
C ALA A 342 -5.07 -37.13 -16.75
N PHE A 343 -4.21 -37.41 -15.74
CA PHE A 343 -2.77 -37.58 -15.98
C PHE A 343 -2.44 -38.82 -16.82
N LYS A 344 -3.15 -39.93 -16.69
CA LYS A 344 -2.95 -41.13 -17.57
C LYS A 344 -3.22 -40.83 -19.05
N ARG A 345 -4.16 -39.90 -19.34
CA ARG A 345 -4.49 -39.46 -20.70
C ARG A 345 -3.59 -38.35 -21.23
N SER A 346 -2.76 -37.76 -20.39
CA SER A 346 -1.85 -36.67 -20.78
C SER A 346 -0.73 -37.22 -21.68
N ALA A 347 -0.49 -36.61 -22.83
CA ALA A 347 0.64 -36.91 -23.71
C ALA A 347 1.95 -36.34 -23.16
N HIS A 348 1.86 -35.17 -22.53
CA HIS A 348 3.00 -34.48 -21.93
C HIS A 348 2.68 -34.10 -20.49
N ILE A 349 3.66 -34.31 -19.60
CA ILE A 349 3.57 -33.96 -18.18
C ILE A 349 4.86 -33.24 -17.80
N ILE A 350 4.69 -32.18 -16.98
CA ILE A 350 5.79 -31.48 -16.29
C ILE A 350 5.45 -31.40 -14.80
N GLU A 351 6.47 -31.67 -13.99
CA GLU A 351 6.42 -31.48 -12.54
C GLU A 351 7.61 -30.62 -12.11
N ASP A 352 7.38 -29.59 -11.29
CA ASP A 352 8.43 -28.71 -10.80
C ASP A 352 7.97 -27.95 -9.54
N THR A 353 8.93 -27.38 -8.80
CA THR A 353 8.69 -26.58 -7.60
C THR A 353 9.23 -25.17 -7.79
N TYR A 354 8.36 -24.20 -7.60
CA TYR A 354 8.65 -22.77 -7.71
C TYR A 354 8.71 -22.12 -6.32
N HIS A 355 9.56 -21.09 -6.19
CA HIS A 355 9.72 -20.36 -4.95
C HIS A 355 9.59 -18.87 -5.20
N THR A 356 8.80 -18.20 -4.35
CA THR A 356 8.70 -16.74 -4.36
C THR A 356 9.24 -16.18 -3.05
N GLN A 357 9.79 -14.97 -3.10
CA GLN A 357 10.44 -14.33 -1.97
C GLN A 357 9.50 -13.48 -1.12
N ARG A 358 9.97 -13.10 0.08
CA ARG A 358 9.37 -12.05 0.91
C ARG A 358 9.69 -10.68 0.31
N ILE A 359 8.71 -9.76 0.34
CA ILE A 359 8.86 -8.40 -0.18
C ILE A 359 8.32 -7.39 0.82
N GLU A 360 8.99 -6.25 0.88
CA GLU A 360 8.58 -5.04 1.60
C GLU A 360 7.65 -4.19 0.73
N HIS A 361 6.56 -3.68 1.32
CA HIS A 361 5.62 -2.75 0.65
C HIS A 361 6.32 -1.47 0.22
N LEU A 362 7.18 -0.95 1.06
CA LEU A 362 7.95 0.27 0.89
C LEU A 362 7.09 1.49 0.56
N PHE A 363 5.91 1.60 1.19
CA PHE A 363 5.17 2.85 1.19
C PHE A 363 6.04 3.97 1.77
N LEU A 364 5.98 5.17 1.19
CA LEU A 364 6.95 6.25 1.52
C LEU A 364 6.65 6.90 2.86
N GLU A 365 5.39 6.99 3.24
CA GLU A 365 4.98 7.45 4.56
C GLU A 365 5.09 6.30 5.57
N PRO A 366 6.03 6.34 6.55
CA PRO A 366 6.05 5.37 7.64
C PRO A 366 4.74 5.44 8.44
N GLU A 367 4.45 4.41 9.20
CA GLU A 367 3.27 4.39 10.07
C GLU A 367 3.32 5.53 11.07
N ALA A 368 2.21 6.25 11.14
CA ALA A 368 2.01 7.34 12.08
C ALA A 368 0.57 7.34 12.60
N CYS A 369 0.38 7.85 13.81
CA CYS A 369 -0.92 7.99 14.45
C CYS A 369 -0.90 9.17 15.42
N ILE A 370 -2.01 9.92 15.50
CA ILE A 370 -2.28 10.85 16.58
C ILE A 370 -3.53 10.40 17.31
N ALA A 371 -3.45 10.25 18.61
CA ALA A 371 -4.58 9.96 19.48
C ALA A 371 -4.81 11.10 20.46
N VAL A 372 -6.07 11.51 20.60
CA VAL A 372 -6.49 12.65 21.41
C VAL A 372 -7.55 12.19 22.41
N PRO A 373 -7.25 12.12 23.71
CA PRO A 373 -8.25 11.86 24.73
C PRO A 373 -9.13 13.09 24.91
N VAL A 374 -10.45 12.90 25.01
CA VAL A 374 -11.43 13.97 25.14
C VAL A 374 -12.24 13.76 26.41
N ASP A 375 -12.00 14.58 27.42
CA ASP A 375 -12.68 14.52 28.72
C ASP A 375 -13.93 15.39 28.76
N ASP A 376 -14.09 16.35 27.86
CA ASP A 376 -15.29 17.18 27.75
C ASP A 376 -16.30 16.51 26.80
N VAL A 377 -17.32 15.89 27.38
CA VAL A 377 -18.40 15.22 26.63
C VAL A 377 -19.43 16.20 26.04
N SER A 378 -19.38 17.48 26.41
CA SER A 378 -20.24 18.53 25.85
C SER A 378 -19.85 18.92 24.42
N LEU A 379 -18.57 18.74 24.05
CA LEU A 379 -18.07 19.05 22.72
C LEU A 379 -18.20 17.83 21.79
N THR A 380 -18.72 18.06 20.61
CA THR A 380 -18.65 17.09 19.52
C THR A 380 -17.21 17.00 18.99
N PHE A 381 -16.86 15.88 18.33
CA PHE A 381 -15.57 15.78 17.66
C PHE A 381 -15.41 16.79 16.52
N ASP A 382 -16.52 17.23 15.89
CA ASP A 382 -16.48 18.27 14.87
C ASP A 382 -16.14 19.65 15.47
N GLU A 383 -16.73 20.00 16.60
CA GLU A 383 -16.41 21.26 17.31
C GLU A 383 -14.95 21.29 17.76
N LEU A 384 -14.42 20.16 18.24
CA LEU A 384 -13.01 20.02 18.57
C LEU A 384 -12.13 20.21 17.33
N ARG A 385 -12.49 19.60 16.21
CA ARG A 385 -11.76 19.71 14.95
C ARG A 385 -11.74 21.13 14.42
N GLU A 386 -12.87 21.84 14.44
CA GLU A 386 -12.94 23.24 14.03
C GLU A 386 -12.14 24.15 14.96
N ALA A 387 -12.21 23.93 16.28
CA ALA A 387 -11.39 24.66 17.23
C ALA A 387 -9.88 24.49 16.98
N TRP A 388 -9.45 23.32 16.53
CA TRP A 388 -8.04 23.06 16.17
C TRP A 388 -7.62 23.74 14.87
N LYS A 389 -8.53 23.90 13.88
CA LYS A 389 -8.23 24.57 12.61
C LYS A 389 -8.05 26.09 12.76
N HIS A 390 -8.85 26.71 13.60
CA HIS A 390 -8.83 28.17 13.75
C HIS A 390 -7.63 28.71 14.53
N ASN A 391 -6.92 27.87 15.26
CA ASN A 391 -5.79 28.26 16.08
C ASN A 391 -4.45 27.89 15.44
N GLY A 392 -4.11 28.39 14.29
CA GLY A 392 -2.97 28.04 13.41
C GLY A 392 -1.55 27.96 14.03
N HIS A 393 -1.39 28.36 15.30
CA HIS A 393 -0.32 28.01 16.23
C HIS A 393 -0.95 27.91 17.60
N LEU A 394 -1.30 26.70 18.01
CA LEU A 394 -2.00 26.46 19.28
C LEU A 394 -1.03 26.54 20.46
N THR A 395 -0.77 27.76 20.93
CA THR A 395 0.13 28.02 22.06
C THR A 395 -0.58 28.19 23.41
N ALA A 396 -1.89 28.09 23.51
CA ALA A 396 -2.58 28.27 24.78
C ALA A 396 -3.70 27.24 24.96
N GLY A 397 -3.44 26.31 25.85
CA GLY A 397 -4.36 25.70 26.78
C GLY A 397 -5.83 25.55 26.39
N PHE A 398 -6.20 24.46 25.64
CA PHE A 398 -7.52 23.90 25.86
C PHE A 398 -7.51 23.27 27.25
N PRO A 399 -8.29 23.72 28.21
CA PRO A 399 -8.46 22.97 29.43
C PRO A 399 -9.30 21.74 29.09
N LEU A 400 -8.62 20.58 28.91
CA LEU A 400 -9.30 19.30 28.97
C LEU A 400 -9.80 19.20 30.43
N LYS A 401 -11.05 19.61 30.66
CA LYS A 401 -11.68 19.47 31.98
C LYS A 401 -11.93 17.98 32.18
N ALA A 402 -11.32 17.45 33.26
CA ALA A 402 -11.66 16.11 33.71
C ALA A 402 -13.17 16.05 33.95
N THR A 403 -13.86 15.09 33.30
CA THR A 403 -15.29 14.87 33.59
C THR A 403 -15.43 14.19 34.95
N PRO A 404 -16.35 14.59 35.79
CA PRO A 404 -16.58 13.96 37.10
C PRO A 404 -16.98 12.46 37.00
N ASN A 405 -17.41 11.97 35.84
CA ASN A 405 -18.06 10.67 35.66
C ASN A 405 -17.27 9.66 34.81
N GLY A 406 -16.00 9.92 34.50
CA GLY A 406 -15.14 8.91 33.83
C GLY A 406 -15.53 8.56 32.38
N GLU A 407 -16.28 9.39 31.68
CA GLU A 407 -16.72 9.17 30.28
C GLU A 407 -15.73 9.69 29.23
N ARG A 408 -14.42 9.58 29.49
CA ARG A 408 -13.40 9.94 28.50
C ARG A 408 -13.69 9.28 27.15
N ARG A 409 -13.60 10.05 26.08
CA ARG A 409 -13.67 9.58 24.68
C ARG A 409 -12.27 9.63 24.06
N MET A 410 -12.09 8.96 22.91
CA MET A 410 -10.84 8.95 22.17
C MET A 410 -11.09 9.35 20.72
N PHE A 411 -10.35 10.35 20.22
CA PHE A 411 -10.30 10.69 18.81
C PHE A 411 -8.95 10.26 18.23
N ILE A 412 -8.97 9.58 17.07
CA ILE A 412 -7.78 8.99 16.44
C ILE A 412 -7.66 9.45 14.99
N TYR A 413 -6.54 10.07 14.65
CA TYR A 413 -6.12 10.28 13.27
C TYR A 413 -5.30 9.09 12.83
N THR A 414 -5.76 8.38 11.79
CA THR A 414 -5.12 7.17 11.26
C THR A 414 -4.78 7.29 9.78
N GLN A 415 -3.87 6.46 9.33
CA GLN A 415 -3.55 6.20 7.92
C GLN A 415 -3.77 4.71 7.55
N GLY A 416 -4.57 3.98 8.33
CA GLY A 416 -4.93 2.58 8.09
C GLY A 416 -5.78 2.40 6.82
N GLN A 417 -5.85 1.17 6.33
CA GLN A 417 -6.72 0.79 5.21
C GLN A 417 -8.16 0.49 5.63
N GLY A 418 -8.45 0.50 6.95
CA GLY A 418 -9.78 0.27 7.52
C GLY A 418 -9.99 1.03 8.81
N VAL A 419 -10.50 2.27 8.73
CA VAL A 419 -10.70 3.13 9.90
C VAL A 419 -11.66 2.54 10.93
N PHE A 420 -12.64 1.74 10.49
CA PHE A 420 -13.59 1.06 11.37
C PHE A 420 -12.97 -0.11 12.13
N ASP A 421 -12.00 -0.80 11.53
CA ASP A 421 -11.22 -1.84 12.20
C ASP A 421 -10.25 -1.23 13.20
N ASP A 422 -9.62 -0.09 12.86
CA ASP A 422 -8.79 0.65 13.81
C ASP A 422 -9.61 1.11 15.02
N GLN A 423 -10.82 1.67 14.79
CA GLN A 423 -11.76 2.05 15.85
C GLN A 423 -12.08 0.86 16.77
N ARG A 424 -12.49 -0.26 16.18
CA ARG A 424 -12.90 -1.47 16.92
C ARG A 424 -11.76 -2.03 17.79
N GLN A 425 -10.56 -2.12 17.21
CA GLN A 425 -9.40 -2.69 17.91
C GLN A 425 -8.88 -1.73 18.98
N CYS A 426 -8.82 -0.41 18.74
CA CYS A 426 -8.43 0.56 19.76
C CYS A 426 -9.43 0.59 20.92
N ALA A 427 -10.73 0.57 20.65
CA ALA A 427 -11.76 0.50 21.71
C ALA A 427 -11.60 -0.77 22.58
N SER A 428 -11.32 -1.92 21.94
CA SER A 428 -11.09 -3.20 22.64
C SER A 428 -9.87 -3.14 23.56
N VAL A 429 -8.75 -2.56 23.08
CA VAL A 429 -7.51 -2.37 23.87
C VAL A 429 -7.72 -1.42 25.05
N LEU A 430 -8.47 -0.34 24.85
CA LEU A 430 -8.81 0.63 25.91
C LEU A 430 -9.87 0.10 26.89
N GLY A 431 -10.54 -1.02 26.59
CA GLY A 431 -11.60 -1.58 27.42
C GLY A 431 -12.85 -0.68 27.47
N ILE A 432 -13.14 0.07 26.40
CA ILE A 432 -14.27 1.01 26.33
C ILE A 432 -15.22 0.65 25.19
N ASP A 433 -16.45 1.17 25.26
CA ASP A 433 -17.41 1.00 24.18
C ASP A 433 -16.93 1.65 22.87
N ARG A 434 -17.17 0.98 21.72
CA ARG A 434 -16.77 1.45 20.40
C ARG A 434 -17.29 2.86 20.08
N SER A 435 -18.50 3.23 20.56
CA SER A 435 -19.10 4.55 20.34
C SER A 435 -18.30 5.70 20.99
N ARG A 436 -17.43 5.39 21.96
CA ARG A 436 -16.54 6.36 22.62
C ARG A 436 -15.24 6.60 21.86
N VAL A 437 -15.02 5.90 20.75
CA VAL A 437 -13.85 6.08 19.88
C VAL A 437 -14.32 6.59 18.53
N GLN A 438 -13.79 7.72 18.06
CA GLN A 438 -13.94 8.16 16.68
C GLN A 438 -12.60 8.11 15.99
N THR A 439 -12.57 7.53 14.78
CA THR A 439 -11.37 7.39 13.95
C THR A 439 -11.59 8.08 12.62
N GLU A 440 -10.64 8.91 12.21
CA GLU A 440 -10.66 9.65 10.95
C GLU A 440 -9.41 9.32 10.12
N LEU A 441 -9.63 9.06 8.83
CA LEU A 441 -8.56 8.92 7.86
C LEU A 441 -7.94 10.29 7.58
N VAL A 442 -6.63 10.39 7.74
CA VAL A 442 -5.82 11.49 7.20
C VAL A 442 -5.30 11.08 5.82
N SER A 443 -4.46 11.87 5.19
CA SER A 443 -3.75 11.47 3.97
C SER A 443 -2.92 10.22 4.23
N ASN A 444 -2.91 9.29 3.27
CA ASN A 444 -2.12 8.07 3.36
C ASN A 444 -1.08 8.06 2.23
N GLY A 445 0.19 8.01 2.60
CA GLY A 445 1.36 8.05 1.70
C GLY A 445 1.72 6.71 1.08
N GLY A 446 0.71 5.94 0.67
CA GLY A 446 0.81 4.60 0.10
C GLY A 446 0.61 3.51 1.16
N ALA A 447 0.05 2.37 0.74
CA ALA A 447 -0.18 1.23 1.64
C ALA A 447 0.03 -0.12 0.95
N PHE A 448 -0.60 -0.38 -0.21
CA PHE A 448 -0.45 -1.60 -1.04
C PHE A 448 -0.82 -2.90 -0.33
N GLY A 449 -1.58 -2.82 0.78
CA GLY A 449 -1.91 -3.92 1.68
C GLY A 449 -1.17 -3.89 3.02
N GLY A 450 -0.07 -3.15 3.14
CA GLY A 450 0.78 -3.11 4.34
C GLY A 450 0.20 -2.35 5.53
N LYS A 451 -0.89 -1.61 5.34
CA LYS A 451 -1.60 -0.87 6.39
C LYS A 451 -3.03 -1.41 6.62
N GLU A 452 -3.29 -2.68 6.24
CA GLU A 452 -4.53 -3.37 6.60
C GLU A 452 -4.53 -3.75 8.08
N ASP A 453 -3.47 -4.40 8.54
CA ASP A 453 -3.30 -4.65 9.97
C ASP A 453 -2.97 -3.36 10.72
N MET A 454 -3.55 -3.23 11.91
CA MET A 454 -3.24 -2.13 12.81
C MET A 454 -1.80 -2.26 13.31
N SER A 455 -0.98 -1.24 13.13
CA SER A 455 0.44 -1.25 13.51
C SER A 455 0.71 -0.61 14.89
N ILE A 456 0.43 0.70 15.02
CA ILE A 456 0.76 1.48 16.21
C ILE A 456 -0.43 2.27 16.78
N GLN A 457 -1.60 2.18 16.18
CA GLN A 457 -2.78 2.96 16.57
C GLN A 457 -3.21 2.63 18.00
N ALA A 458 -3.21 1.33 18.37
CA ALA A 458 -3.57 0.91 19.72
C ALA A 458 -2.58 1.40 20.77
N GLN A 459 -1.28 1.31 20.50
CA GLN A 459 -0.24 1.80 21.39
C GLN A 459 -0.35 3.32 21.58
N THR A 460 -0.58 4.05 20.48
CA THR A 460 -0.75 5.51 20.50
C THR A 460 -2.00 5.91 21.31
N ALA A 461 -3.11 5.22 21.06
CA ALA A 461 -4.36 5.45 21.81
C ALA A 461 -4.19 5.15 23.30
N LEU A 462 -3.52 4.06 23.65
CA LEU A 462 -3.26 3.69 25.04
C LEU A 462 -2.34 4.70 25.75
N MET A 463 -1.26 5.14 25.11
CA MET A 463 -0.38 6.18 25.65
C MET A 463 -1.15 7.47 25.91
N ALA A 464 -1.94 7.94 24.96
CA ALA A 464 -2.76 9.15 25.09
C ALA A 464 -3.82 8.99 26.19
N TRP A 465 -4.44 7.82 26.30
CA TRP A 465 -5.43 7.49 27.32
C TRP A 465 -4.85 7.59 28.73
N LEU A 466 -3.66 7.02 28.92
CA LEU A 466 -3.02 6.93 30.25
C LEU A 466 -2.43 8.28 30.67
N VAL A 467 -1.79 9.03 29.74
CA VAL A 467 -1.19 10.33 30.07
C VAL A 467 -2.21 11.46 30.12
N GLY A 468 -3.42 11.27 29.59
CA GLY A 468 -4.49 12.27 29.53
C GLY A 468 -4.19 13.47 28.62
N ARG A 469 -3.29 13.30 27.65
CA ARG A 469 -2.88 14.33 26.68
C ARG A 469 -2.80 13.73 25.28
N PRO A 470 -2.92 14.54 24.22
CA PRO A 470 -2.69 14.05 22.86
C PRO A 470 -1.29 13.47 22.71
N VAL A 471 -1.17 12.35 22.00
CA VAL A 471 0.11 11.70 21.70
C VAL A 471 0.21 11.44 20.19
N LYS A 472 1.34 11.80 19.60
CA LYS A 472 1.74 11.42 18.24
C LYS A 472 2.85 10.37 18.28
N VAL A 473 2.69 9.30 17.48
CA VAL A 473 3.76 8.35 17.17
C VAL A 473 4.01 8.39 15.68
N THR A 474 5.28 8.46 15.28
CA THR A 474 5.74 8.24 13.90
C THR A 474 6.90 7.26 13.96
N LEU A 475 6.77 6.13 13.27
CA LEU A 475 7.83 5.12 13.23
C LEU A 475 9.03 5.60 12.42
N THR A 476 10.22 5.17 12.82
CA THR A 476 11.38 5.20 11.94
C THR A 476 11.21 4.20 10.80
N ARG A 477 11.97 4.35 9.73
CA ARG A 477 11.92 3.38 8.63
C ARG A 477 12.33 1.96 9.06
N LEU A 478 13.23 1.83 10.02
CA LEU A 478 13.66 0.53 10.54
C LEU A 478 12.59 -0.13 11.41
N GLU A 479 11.89 0.64 12.24
CA GLU A 479 10.73 0.15 12.99
C GLU A 479 9.60 -0.27 12.03
N SER A 480 9.30 0.54 11.01
CA SER A 480 8.34 0.21 9.95
C SER A 480 8.69 -1.11 9.26
N PHE A 481 9.98 -1.39 8.96
CA PHE A 481 10.40 -2.68 8.40
C PHE A 481 10.08 -3.87 9.29
N GLN A 482 10.06 -3.70 10.59
CA GLN A 482 9.87 -4.78 11.56
C GLN A 482 8.39 -5.01 11.92
N ILE A 483 7.58 -3.94 11.97
CA ILE A 483 6.24 -4.00 12.57
C ILE A 483 5.18 -4.51 11.59
N HIS A 484 5.08 -3.96 10.35
CA HIS A 484 3.98 -4.33 9.47
C HIS A 484 4.20 -5.64 8.70
N PRO A 485 3.12 -6.35 8.30
CA PRO A 485 3.22 -7.60 7.53
C PRO A 485 3.89 -7.42 6.18
N LYS A 486 4.49 -8.48 5.64
CA LYS A 486 5.20 -8.54 4.35
C LYS A 486 4.45 -9.40 3.34
N ARG A 487 4.90 -9.44 2.07
CA ARG A 487 4.45 -10.46 1.11
C ARG A 487 4.91 -11.84 1.57
N HIS A 488 4.02 -12.81 1.49
CA HIS A 488 4.34 -14.21 1.80
C HIS A 488 5.40 -14.77 0.83
N PRO A 489 6.51 -15.32 1.31
CA PRO A 489 7.28 -16.28 0.56
C PRO A 489 6.46 -17.57 0.45
N VAL A 490 6.43 -18.15 -0.74
CA VAL A 490 5.60 -19.32 -1.05
C VAL A 490 6.39 -20.34 -1.84
N GLU A 491 6.31 -21.59 -1.42
CA GLU A 491 6.71 -22.75 -2.20
C GLU A 491 5.50 -23.30 -2.95
N LEU A 492 5.64 -23.54 -4.24
CA LEU A 492 4.57 -23.94 -5.16
C LEU A 492 5.04 -25.20 -5.93
N SER A 493 4.66 -26.38 -5.46
CA SER A 493 4.93 -27.64 -6.14
C SER A 493 3.77 -27.96 -7.06
N TYR A 494 4.05 -28.03 -8.36
CA TYR A 494 3.05 -28.21 -9.40
C TYR A 494 3.35 -29.42 -10.27
N LYS A 495 2.30 -30.09 -10.71
CA LYS A 495 2.29 -31.06 -11.79
C LYS A 495 1.19 -30.68 -12.77
N ILE A 496 1.55 -30.53 -14.05
CA ILE A 496 0.63 -30.15 -15.12
C ILE A 496 0.73 -31.16 -16.25
N GLY A 497 -0.42 -31.52 -16.84
CA GLY A 497 -0.50 -32.39 -18.01
C GLY A 497 -1.27 -31.74 -19.15
N CYS A 498 -0.90 -32.08 -20.39
CA CYS A 498 -1.64 -31.75 -21.60
C CYS A 498 -1.74 -32.91 -22.58
N ASP A 499 -2.70 -32.84 -23.51
CA ASP A 499 -2.80 -33.75 -24.65
C ASP A 499 -1.71 -33.47 -25.70
N ALA A 500 -1.69 -34.24 -26.81
CA ALA A 500 -0.72 -34.09 -27.88
C ALA A 500 -0.82 -32.73 -28.60
N GLU A 501 -1.99 -32.13 -28.60
CA GLU A 501 -2.26 -30.81 -29.16
C GLU A 501 -1.98 -29.64 -28.20
N GLY A 502 -1.58 -29.92 -26.94
CA GLY A 502 -1.28 -28.91 -25.93
C GLY A 502 -2.51 -28.40 -25.16
N ARG A 503 -3.66 -29.09 -25.22
CA ARG A 503 -4.79 -28.76 -24.34
C ARG A 503 -4.54 -29.31 -22.94
N ILE A 504 -4.63 -28.45 -21.93
CA ILE A 504 -4.42 -28.85 -20.54
C ILE A 504 -5.46 -29.90 -20.13
N THR A 505 -4.98 -30.98 -19.53
CA THR A 505 -5.82 -32.09 -19.05
C THR A 505 -5.96 -32.09 -17.55
N ALA A 506 -4.88 -31.72 -16.83
CA ALA A 506 -4.83 -31.78 -15.37
C ALA A 506 -3.85 -30.76 -14.78
N VAL A 507 -4.17 -30.25 -13.60
CA VAL A 507 -3.26 -29.49 -12.73
C VAL A 507 -3.36 -30.02 -11.30
N GLN A 508 -2.22 -30.45 -10.74
CA GLN A 508 -2.08 -30.74 -9.31
C GLN A 508 -1.14 -29.70 -8.71
N ALA A 509 -1.53 -29.11 -7.57
CA ALA A 509 -0.76 -28.04 -6.91
C ALA A 509 -0.72 -28.24 -5.40
N ARG A 510 0.48 -28.20 -4.83
CA ARG A 510 0.69 -28.08 -3.39
C ARG A 510 1.40 -26.78 -3.10
N ILE A 511 0.78 -25.92 -2.29
CA ILE A 511 1.23 -24.55 -2.00
C ILE A 511 1.49 -24.44 -0.51
N ILE A 512 2.70 -24.05 -0.13
CA ILE A 512 3.06 -23.82 1.28
C ILE A 512 3.55 -22.40 1.42
N GLY A 513 2.83 -21.58 2.21
CA GLY A 513 3.20 -20.21 2.50
C GLY A 513 3.73 -20.05 3.92
N ASP A 514 4.94 -19.47 4.03
CA ASP A 514 5.46 -18.99 5.30
C ASP A 514 4.66 -17.75 5.72
N LYS A 515 3.89 -17.91 6.78
CA LYS A 515 3.01 -16.89 7.32
C LYS A 515 3.74 -15.91 8.23
N GLY A 516 4.89 -16.32 8.79
CA GLY A 516 5.51 -15.60 9.89
C GLY A 516 4.70 -15.74 11.18
N ALA A 517 4.93 -14.80 12.11
CA ALA A 517 4.55 -14.95 13.52
C ALA A 517 3.05 -14.80 13.81
N TYR A 518 2.30 -14.05 13.02
CA TYR A 518 0.90 -13.69 13.33
C TYR A 518 -0.03 -13.92 12.14
N ALA A 519 -1.32 -14.21 12.42
CA ALA A 519 -2.30 -14.59 11.42
C ALA A 519 -2.55 -13.50 10.36
N SER A 520 -2.72 -12.23 10.75
CA SER A 520 -3.09 -11.19 9.80
C SER A 520 -4.23 -11.67 8.88
N VAL A 521 -4.08 -11.54 7.57
CA VAL A 521 -4.97 -12.11 6.55
C VAL A 521 -4.36 -13.29 5.79
N GLY A 522 -3.28 -13.91 6.32
CA GLY A 522 -2.50 -14.91 5.59
C GLY A 522 -3.27 -16.15 5.19
N ALA A 523 -4.23 -16.61 6.00
CA ALA A 523 -5.14 -17.69 5.62
C ALA A 523 -5.85 -17.39 4.28
N LYS A 524 -6.29 -16.13 4.09
CA LYS A 524 -6.97 -15.69 2.86
C LYS A 524 -6.02 -15.50 1.68
N VAL A 525 -4.77 -15.09 1.93
CA VAL A 525 -3.74 -15.01 0.87
C VAL A 525 -3.45 -16.38 0.29
N LEU A 526 -3.25 -17.39 1.14
CA LEU A 526 -2.94 -18.76 0.70
C LEU A 526 -4.17 -19.45 0.09
N GLU A 527 -5.37 -19.22 0.62
CA GLU A 527 -6.63 -19.63 -0.01
C GLU A 527 -6.76 -19.06 -1.44
N ARG A 528 -6.37 -17.79 -1.62
CA ARG A 528 -6.38 -17.11 -2.91
C ARG A 528 -5.35 -17.68 -3.88
N ALA A 529 -4.12 -17.92 -3.43
CA ALA A 529 -3.10 -18.60 -4.24
C ALA A 529 -3.61 -19.93 -4.75
N GLY A 530 -4.25 -20.73 -3.89
CA GLY A 530 -4.87 -22.00 -4.27
C GLY A 530 -6.02 -21.84 -5.27
N GLY A 531 -6.93 -20.89 -5.04
CA GLY A 531 -8.08 -20.63 -5.93
C GLY A 531 -7.69 -20.10 -7.30
N HIS A 532 -6.45 -19.59 -7.48
CA HIS A 532 -5.90 -19.08 -8.74
C HIS A 532 -4.82 -20.00 -9.33
N CYS A 533 -4.69 -21.23 -8.83
CA CYS A 533 -3.61 -22.15 -9.20
C CYS A 533 -3.55 -22.55 -10.68
N THR A 534 -4.64 -22.40 -11.40
CA THR A 534 -4.68 -22.71 -12.85
C THR A 534 -4.37 -21.53 -13.75
N GLY A 535 -4.21 -20.28 -13.19
CA GLY A 535 -4.27 -19.10 -14.05
C GLY A 535 -5.62 -18.98 -14.77
N PRO A 536 -5.75 -18.12 -15.79
CA PRO A 536 -7.00 -17.93 -16.53
C PRO A 536 -7.26 -19.03 -17.59
N TYR A 537 -6.98 -20.29 -17.24
CA TYR A 537 -7.03 -21.40 -18.18
C TYR A 537 -8.10 -22.42 -17.83
N ARG A 538 -8.63 -23.05 -18.86
CA ARG A 538 -9.55 -24.18 -18.82
C ARG A 538 -8.80 -25.44 -18.39
N VAL A 539 -9.11 -25.93 -17.20
CA VAL A 539 -8.51 -27.15 -16.64
C VAL A 539 -9.61 -28.11 -16.19
N PRO A 540 -9.75 -29.28 -16.86
CA PRO A 540 -10.80 -30.25 -16.54
C PRO A 540 -10.64 -30.94 -15.18
N ALA A 541 -9.40 -31.27 -14.79
CA ALA A 541 -9.11 -31.95 -13.54
C ALA A 541 -8.12 -31.17 -12.69
N ILE A 542 -8.47 -30.94 -11.44
CA ILE A 542 -7.70 -30.14 -10.47
C ILE A 542 -7.64 -30.88 -9.12
N ASP A 543 -6.44 -30.98 -8.53
CA ASP A 543 -6.24 -31.34 -7.14
C ASP A 543 -5.28 -30.33 -6.49
N MET A 544 -5.80 -29.45 -5.66
CA MET A 544 -5.04 -28.38 -5.02
C MET A 544 -5.13 -28.45 -3.51
N GLU A 545 -3.97 -28.32 -2.86
CA GLU A 545 -3.83 -28.11 -1.42
C GLU A 545 -2.99 -26.86 -1.15
N SER A 546 -3.47 -25.93 -0.32
CA SER A 546 -2.75 -24.73 0.08
C SER A 546 -2.70 -24.60 1.60
N LEU A 547 -1.50 -24.43 2.16
CA LEU A 547 -1.20 -24.38 3.58
C LEU A 547 -0.62 -23.02 3.96
N ALA A 548 -1.14 -22.39 5.02
CA ALA A 548 -0.53 -21.25 5.67
C ALA A 548 0.11 -21.70 6.98
N VAL A 549 1.41 -21.48 7.16
CA VAL A 549 2.19 -22.04 8.27
C VAL A 549 2.82 -20.93 9.10
N TYR A 550 2.59 -20.96 10.41
CA TYR A 550 3.25 -20.05 11.35
C TYR A 550 4.73 -20.39 11.52
N THR A 551 5.55 -19.36 11.61
CA THR A 551 6.99 -19.42 11.90
C THR A 551 7.40 -18.23 12.76
N ASN A 552 8.64 -18.18 13.25
CA ASN A 552 9.21 -17.00 13.91
C ASN A 552 9.78 -15.96 12.92
N ASN A 553 9.47 -16.08 11.65
CA ASN A 553 9.80 -15.07 10.65
C ASN A 553 8.93 -13.80 10.79
N PRO A 554 9.34 -12.68 10.19
CA PRO A 554 8.50 -11.48 10.12
C PRO A 554 7.10 -11.81 9.62
N PRO A 555 6.05 -11.22 10.21
CA PRO A 555 4.66 -11.47 9.81
C PRO A 555 4.45 -11.22 8.32
N CYS A 556 3.60 -12.02 7.70
CA CYS A 556 3.17 -11.83 6.33
C CYS A 556 1.66 -11.59 6.27
N GLY A 557 1.21 -10.70 5.39
CA GLY A 557 -0.19 -10.32 5.26
C GLY A 557 -0.56 -9.93 3.85
N ALA A 558 -1.49 -8.99 3.72
CA ALA A 558 -1.89 -8.47 2.42
C ALA A 558 -0.74 -7.74 1.72
N MET A 559 -0.56 -8.01 0.44
CA MET A 559 0.20 -7.18 -0.47
C MET A 559 -0.36 -7.32 -1.88
N ARG A 560 -0.39 -6.23 -2.64
CA ARG A 560 -0.90 -6.11 -4.01
C ARG A 560 -0.66 -7.38 -4.83
N GLY A 561 -1.72 -8.02 -5.40
CA GLY A 561 -1.69 -9.34 -6.05
C GLY A 561 -2.19 -10.49 -5.18
N PHE A 562 -2.01 -10.45 -3.84
CA PHE A 562 -2.67 -11.23 -2.80
C PHE A 562 -2.76 -12.74 -3.12
N GLY A 563 -1.63 -13.40 -3.39
CA GLY A 563 -1.58 -14.85 -3.70
C GLY A 563 -1.68 -15.19 -5.19
N ALA A 564 -2.43 -14.42 -5.98
CA ALA A 564 -2.61 -14.70 -7.42
C ALA A 564 -1.31 -14.56 -8.23
N ASN A 565 -0.47 -13.58 -7.91
CA ASN A 565 0.82 -13.37 -8.58
C ASN A 565 1.84 -14.47 -8.27
N GLN A 566 1.80 -15.06 -7.06
CA GLN A 566 2.65 -16.22 -6.73
C GLN A 566 2.22 -17.45 -7.55
N ALA A 567 0.91 -17.74 -7.58
CA ALA A 567 0.38 -18.85 -8.39
C ALA A 567 0.63 -18.66 -9.90
N ALA A 568 0.46 -17.43 -10.41
CA ALA A 568 0.72 -17.09 -11.81
C ALA A 568 2.18 -17.38 -12.20
N PHE A 569 3.15 -17.10 -11.33
CA PHE A 569 4.56 -17.38 -11.60
C PHE A 569 4.80 -18.86 -11.89
N ALA A 570 4.17 -19.77 -11.16
CA ALA A 570 4.34 -21.20 -11.38
C ALA A 570 3.62 -21.68 -12.66
N ILE A 571 2.32 -21.41 -12.79
CA ILE A 571 1.51 -21.96 -13.88
C ILE A 571 1.93 -21.43 -15.25
N GLU A 572 2.25 -20.15 -15.36
CA GLU A 572 2.64 -19.52 -16.63
C GLU A 572 3.99 -20.03 -17.14
N ASN A 573 4.96 -20.25 -16.24
CA ASN A 573 6.26 -20.82 -16.62
C ASN A 573 6.16 -22.29 -17.00
N LEU A 574 5.25 -23.04 -16.39
CA LEU A 574 4.97 -24.42 -16.80
C LEU A 574 4.33 -24.48 -18.19
N LEU A 575 3.49 -23.50 -18.55
CA LEU A 575 2.91 -23.41 -19.89
C LEU A 575 3.97 -23.15 -20.96
N ASP A 576 4.95 -22.28 -20.73
CA ASP A 576 6.06 -22.07 -21.66
C ASP A 576 6.82 -23.38 -21.93
N ARG A 577 7.12 -24.15 -20.89
CA ARG A 577 7.79 -25.45 -20.99
C ARG A 577 6.92 -26.54 -21.62
N LEU A 578 5.59 -26.47 -21.42
CA LEU A 578 4.68 -27.39 -22.14
C LEU A 578 4.61 -27.05 -23.62
N ALA A 579 4.63 -25.74 -23.97
CA ALA A 579 4.67 -25.31 -25.37
C ALA A 579 5.88 -25.92 -26.11
N ASP A 580 7.06 -25.88 -25.48
CA ASP A 580 8.27 -26.52 -26.04
C ASP A 580 8.11 -28.03 -26.22
N LYS A 581 7.51 -28.74 -25.25
CA LYS A 581 7.27 -30.20 -25.37
C LYS A 581 6.29 -30.56 -26.47
N VAL A 582 5.31 -29.71 -26.71
CA VAL A 582 4.30 -29.88 -27.77
C VAL A 582 4.85 -29.42 -29.13
N GLY A 583 5.89 -28.56 -29.14
CA GLY A 583 6.46 -27.98 -30.34
C GLY A 583 5.66 -26.80 -30.91
N ILE A 584 4.98 -26.03 -30.03
CA ILE A 584 4.24 -24.82 -30.36
C ILE A 584 4.80 -23.63 -29.57
N ASP A 585 4.44 -22.41 -29.95
CA ASP A 585 4.95 -21.29 -29.21
C ASP A 585 4.07 -20.95 -27.99
N ALA A 586 4.62 -20.08 -27.11
CA ALA A 586 3.99 -19.71 -25.84
C ALA A 586 2.67 -18.94 -26.01
N TYR A 587 2.47 -18.22 -27.12
CA TYR A 587 1.19 -17.61 -27.46
C TYR A 587 0.14 -18.68 -27.79
N ASP A 588 0.51 -19.64 -28.67
CA ASP A 588 -0.42 -20.62 -29.20
C ASP A 588 -0.93 -21.61 -28.13
N ILE A 589 -0.10 -21.96 -27.14
CA ILE A 589 -0.57 -22.78 -26.00
C ILE A 589 -1.56 -22.03 -25.13
N ARG A 590 -1.37 -20.71 -24.94
CA ARG A 590 -2.29 -19.89 -24.19
C ARG A 590 -3.61 -19.71 -24.94
N ASP A 591 -3.55 -19.40 -26.23
CA ASP A 591 -4.73 -19.23 -27.09
C ASP A 591 -5.65 -20.48 -27.10
N ARG A 592 -5.06 -21.68 -27.07
CA ARG A 592 -5.80 -22.96 -27.01
C ARG A 592 -6.50 -23.19 -25.67
N ASN A 593 -5.97 -22.63 -24.58
CA ASN A 593 -6.37 -22.99 -23.22
C ASN A 593 -7.08 -21.88 -22.45
N ILE A 594 -7.10 -20.64 -22.92
CA ILE A 594 -7.75 -19.55 -22.16
C ILE A 594 -9.23 -19.83 -21.96
N LEU A 595 -9.76 -19.35 -20.84
CA LEU A 595 -11.17 -19.46 -20.50
C LEU A 595 -12.03 -18.63 -21.46
N GLU A 596 -13.17 -19.20 -21.80
CA GLU A 596 -14.22 -18.55 -22.58
C GLU A 596 -15.49 -18.32 -21.74
N LEU A 597 -16.39 -17.49 -22.25
CA LEU A 597 -17.67 -17.24 -21.61
C LEU A 597 -18.47 -18.54 -21.42
N GLY A 598 -18.99 -18.75 -20.24
CA GLY A 598 -19.72 -19.95 -19.86
C GLY A 598 -18.85 -21.11 -19.37
N GLU A 599 -17.53 -20.96 -19.33
CA GLU A 599 -16.62 -21.99 -18.80
C GLU A 599 -16.33 -21.79 -17.32
N ALA A 600 -15.94 -22.88 -16.67
CA ALA A 600 -15.65 -22.89 -15.23
C ALA A 600 -14.19 -22.54 -14.96
N PHE A 601 -13.95 -21.51 -14.15
CA PHE A 601 -12.65 -21.20 -13.56
C PHE A 601 -12.19 -22.30 -12.58
N ALA A 602 -10.94 -22.23 -12.08
CA ALA A 602 -10.38 -23.17 -11.12
C ALA A 602 -11.35 -23.51 -9.98
N THR A 603 -11.92 -22.50 -9.37
CA THR A 603 -12.85 -22.61 -8.24
C THR A 603 -14.16 -23.32 -8.54
N GLY A 604 -14.45 -23.62 -9.81
CA GLY A 604 -15.74 -24.13 -10.28
C GLY A 604 -16.74 -23.05 -10.64
N GLN A 605 -16.44 -21.76 -10.36
CA GLN A 605 -17.28 -20.64 -10.77
C GLN A 605 -17.36 -20.56 -12.29
N ILE A 606 -18.57 -20.61 -12.82
CA ILE A 606 -18.84 -20.39 -14.24
C ILE A 606 -18.71 -18.90 -14.52
N LEU A 607 -17.90 -18.53 -15.53
CA LEU A 607 -17.75 -17.15 -15.98
C LEU A 607 -18.89 -16.83 -16.95
N ASP A 608 -20.01 -16.39 -16.40
CA ASP A 608 -21.27 -16.17 -17.13
C ASP A 608 -21.51 -14.68 -17.52
N LYS A 609 -20.58 -13.79 -17.16
CA LYS A 609 -20.61 -12.35 -17.47
C LYS A 609 -19.57 -12.01 -18.53
N PRO A 610 -19.77 -10.96 -19.34
CA PRO A 610 -18.78 -10.53 -20.34
C PRO A 610 -17.41 -10.25 -19.70
N PHE A 611 -16.33 -10.70 -20.34
CA PHE A 611 -14.96 -10.42 -19.99
C PHE A 611 -14.04 -10.44 -21.21
N GLY A 612 -12.94 -9.70 -21.14
CA GLY A 612 -12.05 -9.41 -22.27
C GLY A 612 -10.73 -10.20 -22.29
N LEU A 613 -10.64 -11.39 -21.66
CA LEU A 613 -9.38 -12.14 -21.60
C LEU A 613 -8.83 -12.45 -23.00
N ARG A 614 -9.66 -12.97 -23.92
CA ARG A 614 -9.24 -13.23 -25.31
C ARG A 614 -8.78 -11.94 -26.00
N ALA A 615 -9.50 -10.83 -25.83
CA ALA A 615 -9.13 -9.56 -26.43
C ALA A 615 -7.80 -9.02 -25.87
N THR A 616 -7.48 -9.25 -24.56
CA THR A 616 -6.16 -8.88 -24.02
C THR A 616 -5.03 -9.71 -24.65
N LEU A 617 -5.26 -11.00 -24.88
CA LEU A 617 -4.28 -11.89 -25.53
C LEU A 617 -4.06 -11.48 -26.99
N GLU A 618 -5.13 -11.23 -27.73
CA GLU A 618 -5.07 -10.79 -29.13
C GLU A 618 -4.37 -9.44 -29.28
N ALA A 619 -4.62 -8.49 -28.39
CA ALA A 619 -3.95 -7.17 -28.39
C ALA A 619 -2.43 -7.26 -28.22
N CYS A 620 -1.94 -8.33 -27.57
CA CYS A 620 -0.51 -8.58 -27.37
C CYS A 620 0.13 -9.43 -28.49
N LYS A 621 -0.65 -10.02 -29.40
CA LYS A 621 -0.18 -10.99 -30.40
C LYS A 621 0.93 -10.48 -31.29
N ASP A 622 0.70 -9.36 -31.95
CA ASP A 622 1.61 -8.87 -32.99
C ASP A 622 2.96 -8.45 -32.39
N VAL A 623 2.94 -7.75 -31.26
CA VAL A 623 4.15 -7.33 -30.57
C VAL A 623 4.94 -8.53 -30.06
N TYR A 624 4.27 -9.57 -29.54
CA TYR A 624 4.91 -10.81 -29.12
C TYR A 624 5.54 -11.57 -30.31
N LYS A 625 4.76 -11.80 -31.38
CA LYS A 625 5.22 -12.57 -32.57
C LYS A 625 6.35 -11.88 -33.34
N SER A 626 6.38 -10.54 -33.37
CA SER A 626 7.41 -9.77 -34.06
C SER A 626 8.70 -9.56 -33.25
N SER A 627 8.68 -9.82 -31.95
CA SER A 627 9.82 -9.58 -31.08
C SER A 627 10.69 -10.82 -30.90
N LYS A 628 12.00 -10.69 -31.03
CA LYS A 628 12.96 -11.78 -30.99
C LYS A 628 13.00 -12.50 -29.65
N TYR A 629 13.07 -11.73 -28.57
CA TYR A 629 13.14 -12.23 -27.19
C TYR A 629 11.96 -11.67 -26.37
N ALA A 630 10.76 -12.14 -26.71
CA ALA A 630 9.54 -11.76 -25.98
C ALA A 630 9.00 -12.93 -25.16
N GLY A 631 8.59 -12.65 -23.93
CA GLY A 631 7.79 -13.54 -23.10
C GLY A 631 6.36 -13.00 -22.98
N ILE A 632 5.39 -13.89 -22.84
CA ILE A 632 3.98 -13.56 -22.72
C ILE A 632 3.36 -14.32 -21.55
N ALA A 633 2.49 -13.65 -20.78
CA ALA A 633 1.76 -14.28 -19.70
C ALA A 633 0.36 -13.68 -19.55
N CYS A 634 -0.59 -14.52 -19.14
CA CYS A 634 -1.96 -14.12 -18.85
C CYS A 634 -2.21 -14.08 -17.34
N GLY A 635 -3.11 -13.23 -16.89
CA GLY A 635 -3.48 -13.08 -15.48
C GLY A 635 -4.98 -13.03 -15.26
N ILE A 636 -5.40 -13.56 -14.12
CA ILE A 636 -6.75 -13.41 -13.58
C ILE A 636 -6.65 -12.99 -12.11
N LYS A 637 -7.49 -12.05 -11.70
CA LYS A 637 -7.55 -11.62 -10.30
C LYS A 637 -8.99 -11.27 -9.90
N ASN A 638 -9.42 -11.85 -8.81
CA ASN A 638 -10.75 -11.54 -8.26
C ASN A 638 -10.89 -10.05 -7.89
N CYS A 639 -12.10 -9.52 -8.07
CA CYS A 639 -12.61 -8.32 -7.45
C CYS A 639 -13.58 -8.73 -6.34
N GLY A 640 -13.42 -8.17 -5.13
CA GLY A 640 -14.16 -8.59 -3.95
C GLY A 640 -13.43 -9.58 -3.05
N ILE A 641 -13.80 -9.63 -1.77
CA ILE A 641 -13.26 -10.57 -0.79
C ILE A 641 -13.69 -11.98 -1.16
N GLY A 642 -14.98 -12.19 -1.38
CA GLY A 642 -15.54 -13.47 -1.81
C GLY A 642 -15.27 -14.65 -0.88
N ASN A 643 -15.33 -15.88 -1.41
CA ASN A 643 -15.10 -17.13 -0.69
C ASN A 643 -15.94 -17.24 0.59
N GLY A 644 -17.23 -16.88 0.50
CA GLY A 644 -18.19 -16.96 1.61
C GLY A 644 -18.11 -15.77 2.59
N MET A 645 -17.28 -14.79 2.34
CA MET A 645 -17.26 -13.54 3.13
C MET A 645 -18.09 -12.45 2.45
N PRO A 646 -18.85 -11.64 3.21
CA PRO A 646 -19.64 -10.56 2.63
C PRO A 646 -18.74 -9.41 2.12
N ASP A 647 -19.10 -8.88 0.96
CA ASP A 647 -18.61 -7.61 0.46
C ASP A 647 -19.71 -6.56 0.68
N ILE A 648 -19.41 -5.54 1.48
CA ILE A 648 -20.35 -4.48 1.85
C ILE A 648 -19.75 -3.13 1.46
N GLY A 649 -20.54 -2.30 0.76
CA GLY A 649 -20.21 -0.93 0.43
C GLY A 649 -21.27 0.00 1.03
N LYS A 650 -20.81 1.04 1.73
CA LYS A 650 -21.65 2.10 2.30
C LYS A 650 -21.05 3.45 1.99
N SER A 651 -21.88 4.38 1.54
CA SER A 651 -21.48 5.76 1.30
C SER A 651 -22.65 6.69 1.62
N ALA A 652 -22.33 7.94 1.91
CA ALA A 652 -23.33 8.95 2.24
C ALA A 652 -23.09 10.26 1.47
N LEU A 653 -24.17 10.88 1.04
CA LEU A 653 -24.19 12.25 0.53
C LEU A 653 -24.82 13.14 1.62
N HIS A 654 -24.01 14.02 2.22
CA HIS A 654 -24.42 14.92 3.28
C HIS A 654 -24.50 16.35 2.76
N ILE A 655 -25.68 16.94 2.82
CA ILE A 655 -25.96 18.28 2.30
C ILE A 655 -25.53 19.30 3.35
N ILE A 656 -24.53 20.11 3.03
CA ILE A 656 -23.96 21.12 3.96
C ILE A 656 -24.68 22.46 3.79
N ASP A 657 -24.83 22.90 2.54
CA ASP A 657 -25.52 24.15 2.18
C ASP A 657 -26.13 24.05 0.77
N ALA A 658 -26.58 25.18 0.22
CA ALA A 658 -27.30 25.21 -1.05
C ALA A 658 -26.45 24.79 -2.29
N ASP A 659 -25.13 24.77 -2.17
CA ASP A 659 -24.17 24.46 -3.25
C ASP A 659 -23.03 23.49 -2.82
N THR A 660 -23.15 22.88 -1.63
CA THR A 660 -22.10 22.04 -1.04
C THR A 660 -22.64 20.72 -0.54
N ILE A 661 -22.09 19.63 -1.07
CA ILE A 661 -22.30 18.25 -0.62
C ILE A 661 -20.95 17.66 -0.19
N HIS A 662 -20.94 17.04 0.99
CA HIS A 662 -19.85 16.17 1.41
C HIS A 662 -20.18 14.72 1.11
N ILE A 663 -19.20 14.01 0.54
CA ILE A 663 -19.27 12.56 0.33
C ILE A 663 -18.54 11.88 1.49
N HIS A 664 -19.18 10.92 2.13
CA HIS A 664 -18.56 10.04 3.11
C HIS A 664 -18.61 8.61 2.58
N THR A 665 -17.50 7.89 2.73
CA THR A 665 -17.41 6.47 2.34
C THR A 665 -16.69 5.66 3.41
N GLY A 666 -17.01 4.38 3.52
CA GLY A 666 -16.30 3.47 4.43
C GLY A 666 -14.93 3.01 3.92
N PHE A 667 -14.57 3.32 2.68
CA PHE A 667 -13.29 2.95 2.08
C PHE A 667 -12.26 4.08 2.18
N THR A 668 -10.97 3.70 2.25
CA THR A 668 -9.85 4.64 2.42
C THR A 668 -9.18 4.99 1.10
N GLU A 669 -8.68 6.22 1.00
CA GLU A 669 -7.81 6.72 -0.08
C GLU A 669 -6.34 6.61 0.36
N MET A 670 -5.56 5.77 -0.33
CA MET A 670 -4.12 5.59 -0.07
C MET A 670 -3.24 5.99 -1.26
N GLY A 671 -3.82 6.72 -2.21
CA GLY A 671 -3.17 7.16 -3.45
C GLY A 671 -3.80 6.59 -4.72
N GLN A 672 -4.70 5.60 -4.61
CA GLN A 672 -5.28 4.90 -5.77
C GLN A 672 -6.32 5.73 -6.55
N GLY A 673 -6.82 6.85 -6.02
CA GLY A 673 -7.74 7.74 -6.73
C GLY A 673 -9.22 7.51 -6.43
N LEU A 674 -9.54 6.73 -5.40
CA LEU A 674 -10.93 6.42 -5.04
C LEU A 674 -11.77 7.67 -4.78
N PHE A 675 -11.22 8.67 -4.08
CA PHE A 675 -11.98 9.87 -3.74
C PHE A 675 -12.37 10.70 -4.98
N THR A 676 -11.53 10.71 -6.01
CA THR A 676 -11.89 11.30 -7.30
C THR A 676 -13.01 10.51 -7.97
N LEU A 677 -12.93 9.17 -7.96
CA LEU A 677 -14.00 8.32 -8.49
C LEU A 677 -15.31 8.49 -7.72
N CYS A 678 -15.27 8.69 -6.40
CA CYS A 678 -16.48 8.99 -5.61
C CYS A 678 -17.20 10.25 -6.11
N ILE A 679 -16.45 11.29 -6.49
CA ILE A 679 -17.02 12.49 -7.10
C ILE A 679 -17.63 12.15 -8.45
N GLN A 680 -16.92 11.44 -9.35
CA GLN A 680 -17.45 11.05 -10.66
C GLN A 680 -18.71 10.18 -10.53
N PHE A 681 -18.75 9.23 -9.60
CA PHE A 681 -19.97 8.43 -9.31
C PHE A 681 -21.11 9.29 -8.80
N ALA A 682 -20.82 10.28 -7.94
CA ALA A 682 -21.86 11.19 -7.43
C ALA A 682 -22.40 12.11 -8.52
N VAL A 683 -21.55 12.63 -9.41
CA VAL A 683 -21.97 13.39 -10.62
C VAL A 683 -22.91 12.56 -11.49
N GLU A 684 -22.56 11.31 -11.80
CA GLU A 684 -23.41 10.42 -12.60
C GLU A 684 -24.74 10.07 -11.89
N ALA A 685 -24.69 9.87 -10.59
CA ALA A 685 -25.86 9.47 -9.82
C ALA A 685 -26.87 10.61 -9.62
N THR A 686 -26.40 11.86 -9.54
CA THR A 686 -27.23 13.01 -9.15
C THR A 686 -27.50 13.99 -10.29
N ASP A 687 -26.73 13.97 -11.36
CA ASP A 687 -26.63 15.00 -12.43
C ASP A 687 -26.18 16.38 -11.93
N LEU A 688 -25.66 16.48 -10.71
CA LEU A 688 -25.07 17.72 -10.18
C LEU A 688 -23.65 17.91 -10.71
N PRO A 689 -23.17 19.15 -10.86
CA PRO A 689 -21.81 19.42 -11.29
C PRO A 689 -20.78 19.01 -10.25
N ALA A 690 -19.56 18.66 -10.69
CA ALA A 690 -18.49 18.14 -9.80
C ALA A 690 -18.12 19.11 -8.67
N GLU A 691 -18.21 20.40 -8.93
CA GLU A 691 -17.86 21.49 -7.97
C GLU A 691 -18.75 21.53 -6.74
N VAL A 692 -19.92 20.90 -6.78
CA VAL A 692 -20.83 20.79 -5.62
C VAL A 692 -20.28 19.83 -4.56
N PHE A 693 -19.46 18.84 -4.98
CA PHE A 693 -18.89 17.82 -4.09
C PHE A 693 -17.54 18.30 -3.52
N LYS A 694 -17.57 19.16 -2.51
CA LYS A 694 -16.40 19.85 -1.95
C LYS A 694 -15.48 18.97 -1.13
N LYS A 695 -16.01 17.94 -0.44
CA LYS A 695 -15.24 17.09 0.44
C LYS A 695 -15.57 15.63 0.24
N VAL A 696 -14.54 14.79 0.18
CA VAL A 696 -14.65 13.33 0.30
C VAL A 696 -13.84 12.89 1.51
N SER A 697 -14.42 12.10 2.39
CA SER A 697 -13.75 11.65 3.63
C SER A 697 -14.17 10.25 4.05
N THR A 698 -13.33 9.67 4.92
CA THR A 698 -13.61 8.42 5.61
C THR A 698 -13.42 8.64 7.10
N ASP A 699 -14.50 8.59 7.85
CA ASP A 699 -14.48 8.62 9.32
C ASP A 699 -15.60 7.75 9.88
N THR A 700 -15.51 7.44 11.18
CA THR A 700 -16.47 6.54 11.82
C THR A 700 -17.75 7.24 12.30
N LYS A 701 -17.92 8.55 12.08
CA LYS A 701 -19.08 9.34 12.48
C LYS A 701 -20.38 8.82 11.88
N PHE A 702 -20.38 8.47 10.59
CA PHE A 702 -21.60 8.05 9.87
C PHE A 702 -21.86 6.54 9.92
N GLN A 703 -21.07 5.78 10.65
CA GLN A 703 -21.17 4.31 10.80
C GLN A 703 -21.19 3.56 9.46
N LEU A 704 -20.43 4.02 8.49
CA LEU A 704 -20.33 3.46 7.14
C LEU A 704 -19.31 2.30 7.08
N ASP A 705 -19.38 1.36 8.00
CA ASP A 705 -18.43 0.25 8.08
C ASP A 705 -18.47 -0.62 6.82
N CYS A 706 -17.36 -0.63 6.06
CA CYS A 706 -17.16 -1.45 4.87
C CYS A 706 -16.03 -2.48 5.07
N GLY A 707 -15.40 -2.52 6.25
CA GLY A 707 -14.16 -3.26 6.48
C GLY A 707 -12.97 -2.64 5.76
N GLN A 708 -12.01 -3.46 5.37
CA GLN A 708 -10.74 -3.02 4.76
C GLN A 708 -10.87 -2.60 3.30
N THR A 709 -10.08 -1.61 2.87
CA THR A 709 -9.85 -1.27 1.46
C THR A 709 -8.83 -2.25 0.89
N THR A 710 -9.31 -3.36 0.36
CA THR A 710 -8.52 -4.52 -0.08
C THR A 710 -9.17 -5.19 -1.30
N ALA A 711 -8.57 -6.25 -1.84
CA ALA A 711 -9.17 -7.16 -2.82
C ALA A 711 -9.76 -6.48 -4.07
N SER A 712 -9.23 -5.34 -4.48
CA SER A 712 -9.68 -4.56 -5.66
C SER A 712 -11.19 -4.27 -5.68
N ARG A 713 -11.84 -4.15 -4.51
CA ARG A 713 -13.32 -4.06 -4.37
C ARG A 713 -13.85 -2.63 -4.23
N ALA A 714 -12.99 -1.67 -3.84
CA ALA A 714 -13.46 -0.33 -3.48
C ALA A 714 -14.18 0.39 -4.63
N THR A 715 -13.69 0.28 -5.88
CA THR A 715 -14.36 0.85 -7.07
C THR A 715 -15.79 0.34 -7.19
N VAL A 716 -15.99 -0.98 -7.07
CA VAL A 716 -17.32 -1.60 -7.25
C VAL A 716 -18.26 -1.23 -6.12
N LEU A 717 -17.79 -1.34 -4.89
CA LEU A 717 -18.66 -1.18 -3.72
C LEU A 717 -18.97 0.30 -3.43
N ALA A 718 -17.98 1.19 -3.55
CA ALA A 718 -18.20 2.63 -3.39
C ALA A 718 -19.09 3.17 -4.52
N GLY A 719 -18.84 2.77 -5.78
CA GLY A 719 -19.62 3.22 -6.92
C GLY A 719 -21.09 2.82 -6.80
N ASN A 720 -21.39 1.56 -6.48
CA ASN A 720 -22.75 1.08 -6.29
C ASN A 720 -23.44 1.74 -5.08
N SER A 721 -22.75 1.91 -3.95
CA SER A 721 -23.33 2.56 -2.78
C SER A 721 -23.59 4.06 -2.99
N ILE A 722 -22.73 4.77 -3.71
CA ILE A 722 -22.96 6.18 -4.08
C ILE A 722 -24.14 6.29 -5.05
N ALA A 723 -24.27 5.36 -6.00
CA ALA A 723 -25.42 5.33 -6.90
C ALA A 723 -26.75 5.19 -6.14
N GLU A 724 -26.79 4.33 -5.11
CA GLU A 724 -27.97 4.18 -4.26
C GLU A 724 -28.27 5.46 -3.43
N ALA A 725 -27.25 6.11 -2.88
CA ALA A 725 -27.42 7.41 -2.20
C ALA A 725 -27.91 8.50 -3.16
N GLY A 726 -27.35 8.57 -4.37
CA GLY A 726 -27.75 9.52 -5.41
C GLY A 726 -29.19 9.32 -5.88
N LYS A 727 -29.66 8.08 -6.01
CA LYS A 727 -31.09 7.79 -6.32
C LYS A 727 -32.02 8.37 -5.26
N GLN A 728 -31.67 8.28 -3.98
CA GLN A 728 -32.47 8.83 -2.90
C GLN A 728 -32.51 10.36 -3.00
N LEU A 729 -31.39 11.02 -3.25
CA LEU A 729 -31.32 12.48 -3.43
C LEU A 729 -32.14 12.93 -4.66
N LYS A 730 -32.04 12.24 -5.79
CA LYS A 730 -32.85 12.50 -7.00
C LYS A 730 -34.34 12.37 -6.75
N ALA A 731 -34.76 11.43 -5.91
CA ALA A 731 -36.16 11.26 -5.55
C ALA A 731 -36.71 12.48 -4.77
N GLU A 732 -35.89 13.19 -4.00
CA GLU A 732 -36.29 14.46 -3.35
C GLU A 732 -36.34 15.60 -4.39
N PHE A 733 -35.44 15.69 -5.33
CA PHE A 733 -35.50 16.66 -6.43
C PHE A 733 -36.77 16.46 -7.29
N ALA A 734 -37.17 15.21 -7.55
CA ALA A 734 -38.41 14.92 -8.28
C ALA A 734 -39.67 15.37 -7.55
N LYS A 735 -39.61 15.61 -6.22
CA LYS A 735 -40.67 16.22 -5.42
C LYS A 735 -40.64 17.76 -5.43
N GLY A 736 -39.74 18.37 -6.21
CA GLY A 736 -39.59 19.82 -6.35
C GLY A 736 -38.69 20.46 -5.28
N LYS A 737 -38.00 19.66 -4.44
CA LYS A 737 -37.03 20.19 -3.48
C LYS A 737 -35.71 20.58 -4.15
N THR A 738 -35.04 21.57 -3.60
CA THR A 738 -33.69 22.01 -3.95
C THR A 738 -32.69 21.57 -2.90
N LEU A 739 -31.38 21.75 -3.13
CA LEU A 739 -30.37 21.51 -2.09
C LEU A 739 -30.61 22.36 -0.85
N ALA A 740 -31.07 23.61 -1.02
CA ALA A 740 -31.39 24.49 0.12
C ALA A 740 -32.47 23.91 1.04
N ASP A 741 -33.47 23.21 0.47
CA ASP A 741 -34.53 22.54 1.25
C ASP A 741 -34.06 21.28 1.98
N LEU A 742 -32.86 20.78 1.63
CA LEU A 742 -32.29 19.52 2.13
C LEU A 742 -31.08 19.73 3.05
N ILE A 743 -30.74 20.97 3.41
CA ILE A 743 -29.60 21.28 4.28
C ILE A 743 -29.66 20.44 5.56
N GLY A 744 -28.52 19.84 5.94
CA GLY A 744 -28.39 18.96 7.11
C GLY A 744 -28.85 17.52 6.90
N GLN A 745 -29.53 17.21 5.79
CA GLN A 745 -29.94 15.84 5.48
C GLN A 745 -28.78 15.00 4.97
N THR A 746 -28.83 13.70 5.27
CA THR A 746 -27.84 12.72 4.84
C THR A 746 -28.54 11.58 4.11
N PHE A 747 -28.13 11.29 2.88
CA PHE A 747 -28.61 10.19 2.06
C PHE A 747 -27.58 9.07 2.08
N ILE A 748 -27.93 7.95 2.71
CA ILE A 748 -27.03 6.80 2.87
C ILE A 748 -27.40 5.73 1.84
N GLY A 749 -26.44 5.34 1.01
CA GLY A 749 -26.56 4.20 0.11
C GLY A 749 -25.77 3.01 0.62
N GLU A 750 -26.35 1.83 0.49
CA GLU A 750 -25.73 0.56 0.80
C GLU A 750 -25.87 -0.41 -0.37
N TRP A 751 -24.81 -1.12 -0.68
CA TRP A 751 -24.81 -2.21 -1.64
C TRP A 751 -23.95 -3.36 -1.13
N SER A 752 -24.38 -4.60 -1.36
CA SER A 752 -23.66 -5.76 -0.82
C SER A 752 -23.72 -6.97 -1.73
N CYS A 753 -22.65 -7.77 -1.69
CA CYS A 753 -22.57 -9.11 -2.24
C CYS A 753 -22.35 -10.12 -1.10
N THR A 754 -23.40 -10.82 -0.72
CA THR A 754 -23.41 -11.77 0.41
C THR A 754 -23.60 -13.23 -0.02
N TYR A 755 -23.66 -13.48 -1.32
CA TYR A 755 -24.04 -14.78 -1.92
C TYR A 755 -22.85 -15.64 -2.36
N THR A 756 -21.62 -15.29 -1.98
CA THR A 756 -20.43 -16.04 -2.42
C THR A 756 -20.29 -17.36 -1.68
N SER A 757 -19.81 -18.38 -2.41
CA SER A 757 -19.53 -19.72 -1.88
C SER A 757 -18.08 -19.79 -1.35
N LYS A 758 -17.84 -20.58 -0.31
CA LYS A 758 -16.49 -20.91 0.16
C LYS A 758 -15.73 -21.73 -0.90
N LEU A 759 -14.41 -21.55 -0.97
CA LEU A 759 -13.55 -22.32 -1.86
C LEU A 759 -13.70 -23.83 -1.62
N GLY A 760 -13.94 -24.59 -2.69
CA GLY A 760 -14.11 -26.04 -2.64
C GLY A 760 -15.51 -26.53 -2.21
N TYR A 761 -16.44 -25.60 -1.96
CA TYR A 761 -17.84 -25.93 -1.65
C TYR A 761 -18.74 -25.67 -2.87
N ASP A 762 -19.94 -26.24 -2.84
CA ASP A 762 -21.00 -26.03 -3.83
C ASP A 762 -20.63 -26.45 -5.29
N LEU A 763 -19.59 -27.27 -5.47
CA LEU A 763 -19.12 -27.70 -6.78
C LEU A 763 -20.16 -28.49 -7.57
N ASP A 764 -21.06 -29.21 -6.91
CA ASP A 764 -22.14 -30.02 -7.50
C ASP A 764 -23.45 -29.27 -7.64
N LYS A 765 -23.53 -28.00 -7.23
CA LYS A 765 -24.75 -27.20 -7.39
C LYS A 765 -25.00 -26.85 -8.85
N PRO A 766 -26.25 -26.84 -9.30
CA PRO A 766 -26.60 -26.32 -10.64
C PRO A 766 -26.05 -24.89 -10.80
N GLY A 767 -25.31 -24.63 -11.87
CA GLY A 767 -24.64 -23.35 -12.13
C GLY A 767 -23.30 -23.16 -11.42
N GLY A 768 -22.85 -24.15 -10.63
CA GLY A 768 -21.58 -24.12 -9.91
C GLY A 768 -21.53 -23.10 -8.74
N PRO A 769 -20.41 -23.03 -8.01
CA PRO A 769 -20.21 -22.04 -6.95
C PRO A 769 -20.02 -20.63 -7.53
N LYS A 770 -20.42 -19.61 -6.80
CA LYS A 770 -20.05 -18.21 -7.06
C LYS A 770 -19.05 -17.79 -5.99
N THR A 771 -17.76 -17.91 -6.26
CA THR A 771 -16.70 -17.62 -5.27
C THR A 771 -16.35 -16.15 -5.16
N HIS A 772 -16.56 -15.37 -6.22
CA HIS A 772 -16.28 -13.93 -6.25
C HIS A 772 -17.31 -13.15 -7.06
N LEU A 773 -17.44 -11.87 -6.73
CA LEU A 773 -18.31 -10.92 -7.41
C LEU A 773 -17.95 -10.76 -8.89
N SER A 774 -16.66 -10.48 -9.16
CA SER A 774 -16.12 -10.23 -10.49
C SER A 774 -14.65 -10.62 -10.55
N TYR A 775 -14.06 -10.59 -11.77
CA TYR A 775 -12.64 -10.84 -12.01
C TYR A 775 -12.07 -9.81 -13.00
N GLY A 776 -10.84 -9.34 -12.77
CA GLY A 776 -10.02 -8.63 -13.75
C GLY A 776 -9.13 -9.60 -14.51
N PHE A 777 -8.84 -9.27 -15.76
CA PHE A 777 -8.01 -10.08 -16.66
C PHE A 777 -6.92 -9.22 -17.30
N ALA A 778 -5.77 -9.84 -17.59
CA ALA A 778 -4.66 -9.16 -18.24
C ALA A 778 -3.82 -10.11 -19.07
N THR A 779 -3.20 -9.58 -20.12
CA THR A 779 -2.07 -10.21 -20.81
C THR A 779 -0.93 -9.22 -20.88
N GLN A 780 0.29 -9.67 -20.58
CA GLN A 780 1.48 -8.83 -20.63
C GLN A 780 2.57 -9.48 -21.49
N VAL A 781 3.36 -8.64 -22.16
CA VAL A 781 4.52 -9.03 -22.94
C VAL A 781 5.73 -8.28 -22.43
N ALA A 782 6.80 -9.01 -22.12
CA ALA A 782 8.11 -8.48 -21.79
C ALA A 782 9.05 -8.66 -22.97
N ILE A 783 9.82 -7.63 -23.32
CA ILE A 783 10.74 -7.65 -24.47
C ILE A 783 12.15 -7.36 -23.98
N LEU A 784 13.08 -8.25 -24.35
CA LEU A 784 14.52 -8.07 -24.09
C LEU A 784 15.25 -7.67 -25.37
N ASP A 785 16.32 -6.88 -25.20
CA ASP A 785 17.30 -6.60 -26.26
C ASP A 785 18.30 -7.76 -26.46
N ASP A 786 19.21 -7.60 -27.42
CA ASP A 786 20.25 -8.61 -27.72
C ASP A 786 21.27 -8.81 -26.58
N ASP A 787 21.33 -7.93 -25.59
CA ASP A 787 22.12 -8.04 -24.36
C ASP A 787 21.31 -8.67 -23.21
N GLY A 788 20.04 -9.03 -23.44
CA GLY A 788 19.13 -9.59 -22.45
C GLY A 788 18.61 -8.57 -21.42
N ARG A 789 18.64 -7.26 -21.74
CA ARG A 789 18.06 -6.19 -20.88
C ARG A 789 16.57 -6.10 -21.15
N LEU A 790 15.77 -5.87 -20.12
CA LEU A 790 14.36 -5.57 -20.26
C LEU A 790 14.20 -4.14 -20.81
N VAL A 791 13.74 -4.02 -22.05
CA VAL A 791 13.61 -2.72 -22.74
C VAL A 791 12.18 -2.23 -22.86
N LYS A 792 11.21 -3.17 -22.91
CA LYS A 792 9.80 -2.78 -23.06
C LYS A 792 8.87 -3.76 -22.36
N MET A 793 7.79 -3.22 -21.77
CA MET A 793 6.62 -3.95 -21.30
C MET A 793 5.39 -3.49 -22.07
N VAL A 794 4.61 -4.40 -22.63
CA VAL A 794 3.27 -4.13 -23.19
C VAL A 794 2.25 -4.84 -22.33
N ALA A 795 1.24 -4.11 -21.86
CA ALA A 795 0.30 -4.60 -20.88
C ALA A 795 -1.14 -4.30 -21.30
N ALA A 796 -1.87 -5.34 -21.71
CA ALA A 796 -3.28 -5.29 -22.05
C ALA A 796 -4.13 -5.72 -20.84
N HIS A 797 -5.09 -4.89 -20.45
CA HIS A 797 -5.93 -5.13 -19.28
C HIS A 797 -7.41 -4.97 -19.61
N ASP A 798 -8.24 -5.94 -19.20
CA ASP A 798 -9.70 -5.78 -19.17
C ASP A 798 -10.08 -5.04 -17.88
N VAL A 799 -10.53 -3.81 -18.05
CA VAL A 799 -10.91 -2.90 -16.97
C VAL A 799 -12.43 -2.74 -16.84
N GLY A 800 -13.20 -3.44 -17.69
CA GLY A 800 -14.65 -3.31 -17.82
C GLY A 800 -15.03 -1.99 -18.51
N ARG A 801 -14.91 -0.87 -17.81
CA ARG A 801 -15.05 0.49 -18.35
C ARG A 801 -13.98 1.40 -17.74
N VAL A 802 -13.40 2.23 -18.59
CA VAL A 802 -12.46 3.28 -18.14
C VAL A 802 -13.25 4.39 -17.45
N LEU A 803 -13.02 4.59 -16.15
CA LEU A 803 -13.71 5.61 -15.34
C LEU A 803 -12.98 6.96 -15.37
N ASN A 804 -11.66 6.93 -15.19
CA ASN A 804 -10.78 8.09 -15.26
C ASN A 804 -9.47 7.66 -15.94
N PRO A 805 -9.25 8.03 -17.22
CA PRO A 805 -8.12 7.54 -18.00
C PRO A 805 -6.75 7.82 -17.38
N THR A 806 -6.53 9.05 -16.92
CA THR A 806 -5.24 9.47 -16.35
C THR A 806 -4.91 8.72 -15.06
N GLN A 807 -5.88 8.53 -14.16
CA GLN A 807 -5.66 7.80 -12.90
C GLN A 807 -5.51 6.29 -13.14
N LEU A 808 -6.26 5.73 -14.09
CA LEU A 808 -6.13 4.32 -14.48
C LEU A 808 -4.72 4.01 -15.01
N LYS A 809 -4.18 4.85 -15.91
CA LYS A 809 -2.78 4.71 -16.38
C LYS A 809 -1.80 4.70 -15.21
N GLY A 810 -1.96 5.61 -14.25
CA GLY A 810 -1.13 5.68 -13.06
C GLY A 810 -1.15 4.40 -12.24
N GLN A 811 -2.32 3.78 -12.07
CA GLN A 811 -2.45 2.50 -11.37
C GLN A 811 -1.73 1.36 -12.12
N MET A 812 -1.82 1.31 -13.44
CA MET A 812 -1.15 0.28 -14.24
C MET A 812 0.37 0.45 -14.25
N TYR A 813 0.89 1.65 -14.46
CA TYR A 813 2.34 1.91 -14.38
C TYR A 813 2.92 1.55 -13.01
N GLY A 814 2.23 1.89 -11.93
CA GLY A 814 2.62 1.50 -10.57
C GLY A 814 2.57 -0.02 -10.33
N SER A 815 1.63 -0.73 -10.95
CA SER A 815 1.54 -2.19 -10.89
C SER A 815 2.71 -2.86 -11.62
N LEU A 816 3.02 -2.40 -12.83
CA LEU A 816 4.15 -2.89 -13.62
C LEU A 816 5.48 -2.64 -12.91
N HIS A 817 5.69 -1.42 -12.36
CA HIS A 817 6.88 -1.10 -11.56
C HIS A 817 7.10 -2.12 -10.43
N MET A 818 6.04 -2.38 -9.66
CA MET A 818 6.09 -3.35 -8.56
C MET A 818 6.30 -4.79 -9.08
N GLY A 819 5.70 -5.15 -10.21
CA GLY A 819 5.84 -6.47 -10.84
C GLY A 819 7.24 -6.71 -11.41
N ILE A 820 7.87 -5.70 -12.03
CA ILE A 820 9.25 -5.79 -12.54
C ILE A 820 10.22 -5.94 -11.36
N GLY A 821 10.04 -5.14 -10.29
CA GLY A 821 10.83 -5.29 -9.08
C GLY A 821 10.70 -6.68 -8.45
N TYR A 822 9.45 -7.19 -8.34
CA TYR A 822 9.16 -8.55 -7.87
C TYR A 822 9.88 -9.63 -8.68
N ALA A 823 9.92 -9.46 -10.00
CA ALA A 823 10.58 -10.40 -10.89
C ALA A 823 12.11 -10.40 -10.74
N LEU A 824 12.73 -9.22 -10.61
CA LEU A 824 14.16 -9.05 -10.88
C LEU A 824 15.01 -8.64 -9.69
N THR A 825 14.51 -7.77 -8.79
CA THR A 825 15.38 -7.05 -7.84
C THR A 825 14.90 -7.02 -6.40
N GLU A 826 13.58 -7.04 -6.18
CA GLU A 826 13.03 -6.88 -4.84
C GLU A 826 13.18 -8.16 -4.02
N ASP A 827 13.79 -8.02 -2.86
CA ASP A 827 13.93 -9.09 -1.88
C ASP A 827 14.00 -8.47 -0.47
N PHE A 828 13.32 -9.12 0.47
CA PHE A 828 13.31 -8.70 1.86
C PHE A 828 13.69 -9.90 2.73
N GLU A 829 14.97 -10.23 2.68
CA GLU A 829 15.53 -11.43 3.28
C GLU A 829 15.51 -11.35 4.80
N ALA A 830 15.13 -12.46 5.43
CA ALA A 830 15.29 -12.70 6.85
C ALA A 830 16.09 -13.99 7.05
N VAL A 831 17.08 -13.96 7.94
CA VAL A 831 17.88 -15.12 8.34
C VAL A 831 17.64 -15.36 9.82
N ASP A 832 17.27 -16.59 10.17
CA ASP A 832 16.91 -16.98 11.53
C ASP A 832 15.88 -16.03 12.18
N GLY A 833 14.91 -15.57 11.37
CA GLY A 833 13.87 -14.66 11.79
C GLY A 833 14.26 -13.17 11.87
N VAL A 834 15.53 -12.84 11.62
CA VAL A 834 16.05 -11.46 11.66
C VAL A 834 16.11 -10.85 10.27
N ILE A 835 15.50 -9.68 10.09
CA ILE A 835 15.50 -8.92 8.84
C ILE A 835 16.91 -8.37 8.56
N LEU A 836 17.42 -8.63 7.34
CA LEU A 836 18.74 -8.17 6.91
C LEU A 836 18.73 -6.73 6.39
N ALA A 837 17.63 -6.25 5.82
CA ALA A 837 17.51 -4.90 5.28
C ALA A 837 17.67 -3.85 6.39
N LYS A 838 18.64 -2.94 6.21
CA LYS A 838 18.90 -1.81 7.12
C LYS A 838 18.56 -0.46 6.47
N LYS A 839 18.37 -0.45 5.17
CA LYS A 839 18.12 0.76 4.37
C LYS A 839 17.09 0.48 3.29
N MET A 840 16.38 1.53 2.84
CA MET A 840 15.39 1.39 1.77
C MET A 840 15.96 0.80 0.47
N ASN A 841 17.23 1.10 0.16
CA ASN A 841 17.89 0.54 -1.02
C ASN A 841 18.09 -0.98 -0.94
N ASP A 842 18.17 -1.54 0.26
CA ASP A 842 18.35 -2.99 0.47
C ASP A 842 17.09 -3.77 0.03
N CYS A 843 15.94 -3.10 -0.07
CA CYS A 843 14.70 -3.70 -0.54
C CYS A 843 14.64 -3.91 -2.07
N GLY A 844 15.58 -3.39 -2.83
CA GLY A 844 15.71 -3.61 -4.28
C GLY A 844 14.66 -2.91 -5.16
N VAL A 845 13.90 -1.93 -4.64
CA VAL A 845 12.87 -1.21 -5.39
C VAL A 845 13.48 -0.34 -6.48
N LEU A 846 12.93 -0.43 -7.68
CA LEU A 846 13.43 0.25 -8.88
C LEU A 846 13.29 1.77 -8.80
N ARG A 847 14.22 2.46 -9.47
CA ARG A 847 14.23 3.91 -9.63
C ARG A 847 13.88 4.32 -11.06
N SER A 848 13.57 5.59 -11.27
CA SER A 848 13.10 6.13 -12.56
C SER A 848 13.95 5.71 -13.77
N HIS A 849 15.28 5.85 -13.68
CA HIS A 849 16.23 5.52 -14.76
C HIS A 849 16.43 4.02 -15.00
N GLN A 850 15.80 3.14 -14.19
CA GLN A 850 15.87 1.69 -14.30
C GLN A 850 14.61 1.10 -14.95
N MET A 851 13.60 1.95 -15.19
CA MET A 851 12.34 1.52 -15.77
C MET A 851 12.46 1.31 -17.29
N PRO A 852 11.89 0.22 -17.84
CA PRO A 852 11.76 0.07 -19.28
C PRO A 852 10.66 0.98 -19.84
N GLU A 853 10.56 1.04 -21.17
CA GLU A 853 9.36 1.57 -21.82
C GLU A 853 8.12 0.77 -21.42
N MET A 854 6.99 1.43 -21.16
CA MET A 854 5.74 0.79 -20.78
C MET A 854 4.59 1.26 -21.67
N GLU A 855 3.97 0.32 -22.37
CA GLU A 855 2.79 0.55 -23.20
C GLU A 855 1.56 -0.09 -22.56
N LEU A 856 0.45 0.65 -22.47
CA LEU A 856 -0.79 0.20 -21.84
C LEU A 856 -1.92 0.12 -22.88
N ILE A 857 -2.65 -0.99 -22.87
CA ILE A 857 -3.83 -1.23 -23.71
C ILE A 857 -5.00 -1.56 -22.79
N PHE A 858 -6.13 -0.84 -22.91
CA PHE A 858 -7.33 -1.07 -22.12
C PHE A 858 -8.41 -1.72 -22.97
N ILE A 859 -8.96 -2.82 -22.45
CA ILE A 859 -10.12 -3.53 -23.00
C ILE A 859 -11.32 -3.24 -22.10
N GLU A 860 -12.45 -2.90 -22.70
CA GLU A 860 -13.66 -2.49 -21.99
C GLU A 860 -14.77 -3.53 -22.15
N ALA A 861 -14.61 -4.72 -21.56
CA ALA A 861 -15.66 -5.73 -21.48
C ALA A 861 -16.48 -5.50 -20.21
N GLN A 862 -17.56 -4.75 -20.31
CA GLN A 862 -18.36 -4.27 -19.16
C GLN A 862 -19.01 -5.40 -18.37
N ASP A 863 -18.85 -5.38 -17.05
CA ASP A 863 -19.49 -6.30 -16.11
C ASP A 863 -20.77 -5.68 -15.54
N PRO A 864 -21.96 -6.26 -15.76
CA PRO A 864 -23.22 -5.63 -15.38
C PRO A 864 -23.45 -5.52 -13.86
N GLU A 865 -22.72 -6.25 -13.02
CA GLU A 865 -22.80 -6.12 -11.56
C GLU A 865 -21.87 -5.02 -11.02
N CYS A 866 -20.96 -4.52 -11.84
CA CYS A 866 -20.05 -3.44 -11.49
C CYS A 866 -20.62 -2.07 -11.85
N PRO A 867 -20.33 -1.00 -11.10
CA PRO A 867 -20.86 0.33 -11.38
C PRO A 867 -20.40 0.78 -12.77
N HIS A 868 -21.36 1.11 -13.63
CA HIS A 868 -21.14 1.47 -15.04
C HIS A 868 -20.29 0.45 -15.81
N GLY A 869 -20.25 -0.79 -15.38
CA GLY A 869 -19.48 -1.87 -16.00
C GLY A 869 -18.00 -1.95 -15.60
N ALA A 870 -17.52 -1.08 -14.70
CA ALA A 870 -16.10 -0.94 -14.36
C ALA A 870 -15.63 -1.96 -13.32
N ARG A 871 -14.52 -2.65 -13.59
CA ARG A 871 -13.88 -3.58 -12.67
C ARG A 871 -12.89 -2.89 -11.74
N GLY A 872 -12.63 -3.50 -10.58
CA GLY A 872 -11.53 -3.09 -9.72
C GLY A 872 -10.19 -3.57 -10.28
N VAL A 873 -9.23 -2.66 -10.46
CA VAL A 873 -7.95 -2.93 -11.13
C VAL A 873 -6.73 -2.78 -10.22
N GLY A 874 -6.93 -2.66 -8.92
CA GLY A 874 -5.85 -2.38 -7.95
C GLY A 874 -4.72 -3.41 -7.94
N GLU A 875 -4.97 -4.67 -8.33
CA GLU A 875 -4.02 -5.78 -8.17
C GLU A 875 -3.68 -6.51 -9.46
N ILE A 876 -4.59 -6.59 -10.44
CA ILE A 876 -4.41 -7.41 -11.66
C ILE A 876 -3.17 -7.02 -12.46
N GLY A 877 -2.80 -5.75 -12.47
CA GLY A 877 -1.64 -5.25 -13.23
C GLY A 877 -0.31 -5.85 -12.84
N LEU A 878 -0.19 -6.42 -11.62
CA LEU A 878 1.04 -7.06 -11.15
C LEU A 878 1.07 -8.56 -11.45
N VAL A 879 -0.10 -9.19 -11.64
CA VAL A 879 -0.22 -10.66 -11.65
C VAL A 879 0.63 -11.33 -12.73
N PRO A 880 0.54 -10.97 -14.04
CA PRO A 880 1.31 -11.64 -15.09
C PRO A 880 2.72 -11.07 -15.29
N THR A 881 3.17 -10.04 -14.54
CA THR A 881 4.44 -9.35 -14.84
C THR A 881 5.67 -10.24 -14.64
N ALA A 882 5.78 -10.92 -13.50
CA ALA A 882 6.95 -11.76 -13.24
C ALA A 882 7.05 -12.96 -14.20
N PRO A 883 5.98 -13.71 -14.49
CA PRO A 883 6.07 -14.80 -15.44
C PRO A 883 6.34 -14.35 -16.88
N CYS A 884 5.80 -13.23 -17.36
CA CYS A 884 6.12 -12.79 -18.72
C CYS A 884 7.60 -12.38 -18.86
N ILE A 885 8.22 -11.78 -17.82
CA ILE A 885 9.66 -11.50 -17.81
C ILE A 885 10.46 -12.81 -17.79
N ASN A 886 10.02 -13.81 -17.00
CA ASN A 886 10.67 -15.11 -17.00
C ASN A 886 10.59 -15.82 -18.37
N GLY A 887 9.44 -15.77 -19.03
CA GLY A 887 9.26 -16.29 -20.39
C GLY A 887 10.19 -15.63 -21.42
N ALA A 888 10.38 -14.29 -21.30
CA ALA A 888 11.33 -13.57 -22.17
C ALA A 888 12.78 -14.01 -21.92
N LEU A 889 13.17 -14.18 -20.66
CA LEU A 889 14.49 -14.68 -20.26
C LEU A 889 14.69 -16.12 -20.73
N TYR A 890 13.69 -16.98 -20.57
CA TYR A 890 13.74 -18.36 -21.03
C TYR A 890 13.93 -18.46 -22.55
N LYS A 891 13.22 -17.62 -23.32
CA LYS A 891 13.41 -17.51 -24.78
C LYS A 891 14.79 -16.95 -25.16
N TYR A 892 15.39 -16.10 -24.30
CA TYR A 892 16.71 -15.50 -24.54
C TYR A 892 17.86 -16.50 -24.35
N ASP A 893 17.89 -17.23 -23.22
CA ASP A 893 19.03 -18.05 -22.83
C ASP A 893 18.72 -19.54 -22.56
N GLY A 894 17.44 -19.96 -22.65
CA GLY A 894 17.00 -21.35 -22.42
C GLY A 894 17.07 -21.80 -20.96
N VAL A 895 17.34 -20.90 -20.02
CA VAL A 895 17.51 -21.24 -18.60
C VAL A 895 16.15 -21.25 -17.88
N VAL A 896 15.82 -22.42 -17.31
CA VAL A 896 14.63 -22.55 -16.45
C VAL A 896 14.89 -21.88 -15.11
N ARG A 897 14.09 -20.86 -14.79
CA ARG A 897 14.15 -20.11 -13.52
C ARG A 897 12.88 -20.38 -12.72
N ASN A 898 13.01 -21.10 -11.64
CA ASN A 898 11.90 -21.46 -10.75
C ASN A 898 11.90 -20.73 -9.40
N ARG A 899 12.74 -19.68 -9.27
CA ARG A 899 12.87 -18.87 -8.04
C ARG A 899 12.83 -17.39 -8.36
N LEU A 900 12.08 -16.63 -7.57
CA LEU A 900 12.09 -15.17 -7.56
C LEU A 900 12.89 -14.65 -6.35
N PRO A 901 13.51 -13.45 -6.45
CA PRO A 901 13.71 -12.72 -7.69
C PRO A 901 14.81 -13.37 -8.55
N MET A 902 14.74 -13.17 -9.85
CA MET A 902 15.70 -13.72 -10.81
C MET A 902 17.00 -12.90 -10.87
N LYS A 903 17.67 -12.75 -9.71
CA LYS A 903 18.83 -11.86 -9.49
C LYS A 903 20.00 -12.13 -10.45
N ASP A 904 20.17 -13.39 -10.90
CA ASP A 904 21.28 -13.80 -11.76
C ASP A 904 20.96 -13.64 -13.26
N SER A 905 19.74 -13.22 -13.58
CA SER A 905 19.32 -13.04 -14.96
C SER A 905 20.03 -11.87 -15.63
N PRO A 906 20.20 -11.89 -16.96
CA PRO A 906 20.73 -10.74 -17.71
C PRO A 906 19.96 -9.44 -17.43
N ALA A 907 18.64 -9.49 -17.35
CA ALA A 907 17.83 -8.32 -17.07
C ALA A 907 18.09 -7.74 -15.67
N ALA A 908 18.16 -8.57 -14.63
CA ALA A 908 18.45 -8.12 -13.26
C ALA A 908 19.87 -7.54 -13.12
N LEU A 909 20.86 -8.20 -13.75
CA LEU A 909 22.24 -7.73 -13.73
C LEU A 909 22.41 -6.41 -14.47
N ALA A 910 21.66 -6.15 -15.53
CA ALA A 910 21.66 -4.87 -16.24
C ALA A 910 21.18 -3.72 -15.34
N ILE A 911 20.25 -3.98 -14.45
CA ILE A 911 19.73 -3.01 -13.47
C ILE A 911 20.71 -2.80 -12.31
N THR A 912 21.24 -3.90 -11.75
CA THR A 912 22.04 -3.85 -10.50
C THR A 912 23.51 -3.60 -10.71
N LYS A 913 24.07 -3.99 -11.87
CA LYS A 913 25.49 -3.87 -12.23
C LYS A 913 25.67 -3.29 -13.64
N PRO A 914 25.20 -2.07 -13.93
CA PRO A 914 25.16 -1.53 -15.30
C PRO A 914 26.53 -1.36 -15.97
N ASN A 915 27.65 -1.31 -15.20
CA ASN A 915 29.00 -1.06 -15.72
C ASN A 915 29.84 -2.34 -15.90
N VAL A 916 29.30 -3.51 -15.65
CA VAL A 916 30.02 -4.76 -15.86
C VAL A 916 29.93 -5.12 -17.35
N LYS A 917 31.04 -4.96 -18.12
CA LYS A 917 31.12 -5.50 -19.49
C LYS A 917 30.93 -7.03 -19.41
N ARG A 918 29.91 -7.54 -20.02
CA ARG A 918 29.64 -8.98 -20.12
C ARG A 918 30.57 -9.57 -21.18
N LYS A 919 31.25 -10.65 -20.83
CA LYS A 919 32.05 -11.47 -21.76
C LYS A 919 31.11 -12.39 -22.54
#